data_99316c53603173fde094365963ac15e1
#
_entry.id   99316c53603173fde094365963ac15e1
#
_cell.length_a   1.000
_cell.length_b   1.000
_cell.length_c   1.000
_cell.angle_alpha   90.00
_cell.angle_beta   90.00
_cell.angle_gamma   90.00
#
_symmetry.space_group_name_H-M   'P 1'
#
loop_
_entity.id
_entity.type
_entity.pdbx_description
1 polymer ?
#
loop_
_entity_poly.entity_id
_entity_poly.type
_entity_poly.pdbx_seq_one_letter_code
_entity_poly.pdbx_strand_id
1 'polypeptide(L)'
;MKHKLIYFQLLLLVIAFHANGQKKGLSDEQLLKGARTNITQPLPQVAGWIDDSHLLLNKKVNPDSPSRVVVLDCKTGKESPGSMDMLKKSTAPSRNIIIKEDDLYLKEGDQPEIRLTQTPDKEINPTRSPDNKYVAFTRKNDLYTINLDTKKETRITSDGSELILNGYASWVYFEEILGRATRYKSFWWSPDSKSIAFMRMDDTKVPVFPIFNENGQHGSLENTRYPKPGDPNPEVKIGMASPESNQVVWADFDASTDQYFGMPYWKPDGKALWVQWMNRGQDNLKVYEVNLSNGSKKEIYDEKQKTWIDLDDQGGRITFLEKSSGFILQSDKDGWENIYLHNLDGTLKNKITNGNFWSNTVVKIDEKNQLVYFTARKENSTRTDFYVASLDGKKIQRLSFGDYTHRVDLSPGGSYFVTIYSNSSTPERLALMDQKGKLVKELGDAKGPEFDQYEMARTEILRVKSEDGLYDLPIRITWPLNYDKSKKYPVMINIYGGPNAGTVRDGWQFSGQQQWWAKEGLIQVAMDHRASGHFGKNGINYMHRSLGQWELKDWITIVKWLRANGADSARIGISGFSYGGYMTCMALTAGADYFTHGLAGGSVVDWKLYDSHYTERFMDTPAENPDGYKTGAVLTYVDKYKGLLRIYHGTMDDNVHMQNSIQLIKRLQENKKHFEFMVYPGGRHGWGGNQSMHSTNENNMFIYKNLLQKEMPKAMLR
;
A
#
# COMPACT_ATOMS: atom_id res chain seq x y z
N MET A 1 88.94 -18.35 31.53
CA MET A 1 88.74 -18.92 30.19
C MET A 1 87.29 -19.43 30.07
N LYS A 2 86.62 -19.05 29.08
CA LYS A 2 85.27 -19.32 28.49
C LYS A 2 84.39 -18.10 28.50
N HIS A 3 84.38 -17.47 27.32
CA HIS A 3 83.48 -16.42 26.92
C HIS A 3 82.04 -16.95 26.79
N LYS A 4 81.05 -16.31 27.37
CA LYS A 4 79.64 -16.48 27.07
C LYS A 4 79.16 -15.23 26.29
N LEU A 5 78.90 -15.46 25.00
CA LEU A 5 78.18 -14.51 24.12
C LEU A 5 76.72 -14.48 24.55
N ILE A 6 76.24 -13.31 24.92
CA ILE A 6 74.82 -13.06 25.16
C ILE A 6 74.26 -12.44 23.88
N TYR A 7 73.39 -13.15 23.18
CA TYR A 7 72.60 -12.62 22.07
C TYR A 7 71.39 -11.80 22.63
N PHE A 8 71.40 -10.49 22.38
CA PHE A 8 70.26 -9.65 22.60
C PHE A 8 69.37 -9.73 21.38
N GLN A 9 68.24 -10.45 21.44
CA GLN A 9 67.20 -10.40 20.44
C GLN A 9 66.31 -9.18 20.69
N LEU A 10 66.45 -8.16 19.81
CA LEU A 10 65.54 -7.03 19.74
C LEU A 10 64.20 -7.52 19.16
N LEU A 11 63.18 -7.65 19.98
CA LEU A 11 61.79 -7.92 19.57
C LEU A 11 61.18 -6.57 19.12
N LEU A 12 61.17 -6.30 17.81
CA LEU A 12 60.41 -5.20 17.21
C LEU A 12 58.90 -5.53 17.29
N LEU A 13 58.22 -4.98 18.29
CA LEU A 13 56.76 -4.99 18.35
C LEU A 13 56.26 -3.95 17.33
N VAL A 14 55.81 -4.42 16.15
CA VAL A 14 55.07 -3.59 15.21
C VAL A 14 53.65 -3.45 15.76
N ILE A 15 53.39 -2.39 16.51
CA ILE A 15 52.05 -1.96 16.87
C ILE A 15 51.44 -1.38 15.59
N ALA A 16 50.65 -2.16 14.88
CA ALA A 16 49.78 -1.68 13.82
C ALA A 16 48.71 -0.78 14.46
N PHE A 17 48.96 0.49 14.54
CA PHE A 17 47.90 1.47 14.73
C PHE A 17 46.97 1.37 13.52
N HIS A 18 45.85 0.70 13.69
CA HIS A 18 44.70 0.94 12.82
C HIS A 18 44.27 2.37 13.09
N ALA A 19 44.78 3.31 12.29
CA ALA A 19 44.22 4.66 12.21
C ALA A 19 42.80 4.45 11.67
N ASN A 20 41.83 4.33 12.55
CA ASN A 20 40.43 4.57 12.20
C ASN A 20 40.35 6.02 11.74
N GLY A 21 40.56 6.27 10.45
CA GLY A 21 40.37 7.58 9.86
C GLY A 21 38.98 8.08 10.24
N GLN A 22 38.92 9.31 10.76
CA GLN A 22 37.67 9.94 11.11
C GLN A 22 36.75 9.90 9.88
N LYS A 23 35.55 9.27 10.03
CA LYS A 23 34.60 9.18 8.92
C LYS A 23 34.15 10.56 8.46
N LYS A 24 33.94 10.72 7.17
CA LYS A 24 33.49 11.98 6.56
C LYS A 24 32.02 12.24 6.93
N GLY A 25 31.67 13.46 7.29
CA GLY A 25 30.29 13.92 7.35
C GLY A 25 29.72 14.16 5.95
N LEU A 26 28.44 13.91 5.76
CA LEU A 26 27.73 14.28 4.53
C LEU A 26 27.59 15.80 4.43
N SER A 27 27.84 16.37 3.24
CA SER A 27 27.64 17.80 2.97
C SER A 27 26.15 18.15 2.86
N ASP A 28 25.81 19.42 3.04
CA ASP A 28 24.43 19.90 2.91
C ASP A 28 23.87 19.66 1.50
N GLU A 29 24.72 19.75 0.47
CA GLU A 29 24.31 19.44 -0.91
C GLU A 29 23.98 17.95 -1.10
N GLN A 30 24.76 17.06 -0.47
CA GLN A 30 24.48 15.62 -0.49
C GLN A 30 23.21 15.27 0.29
N LEU A 31 22.97 15.92 1.41
CA LEU A 31 21.82 15.67 2.28
C LEU A 31 20.50 16.22 1.71
N LEU A 32 20.54 17.41 1.12
CA LEU A 32 19.32 18.17 0.79
C LEU A 32 19.05 18.29 -0.71
N LYS A 33 20.11 18.32 -1.55
CA LYS A 33 19.98 18.53 -2.99
C LYS A 33 20.26 17.27 -3.82
N GLY A 34 20.48 16.13 -3.17
CA GLY A 34 20.72 14.85 -3.83
C GLY A 34 22.05 14.77 -4.58
N ALA A 35 23.05 15.59 -4.19
CA ALA A 35 24.39 15.46 -4.74
C ALA A 35 24.95 14.06 -4.48
N ARG A 36 25.68 13.54 -5.46
CA ARG A 36 26.19 12.17 -5.47
C ARG A 36 27.05 11.88 -4.24
N THR A 37 26.78 10.76 -3.59
CA THR A 37 27.51 10.35 -2.38
C THR A 37 28.45 9.17 -2.58
N ASN A 38 28.24 8.35 -3.64
CA ASN A 38 28.85 7.02 -3.82
C ASN A 38 28.70 6.08 -2.61
N ILE A 39 27.81 6.39 -1.67
CA ILE A 39 27.44 5.54 -0.53
C ILE A 39 26.68 4.33 -1.03
N THR A 40 25.79 4.52 -2.02
CA THR A 40 25.07 3.44 -2.69
C THR A 40 25.36 3.47 -4.18
N GLN A 41 25.25 2.30 -4.80
CA GLN A 41 25.34 2.11 -6.24
C GLN A 41 24.12 1.33 -6.74
N PRO A 42 23.74 1.52 -8.02
CA PRO A 42 22.56 0.84 -8.56
C PRO A 42 22.80 -0.67 -8.65
N LEU A 43 21.80 -1.44 -8.28
CA LEU A 43 21.76 -2.87 -8.57
C LEU A 43 21.49 -3.12 -10.05
N PRO A 44 21.91 -4.27 -10.61
CA PRO A 44 21.40 -4.75 -11.89
C PRO A 44 19.87 -4.82 -11.86
N GLN A 45 19.23 -4.33 -12.91
CA GLN A 45 17.78 -4.40 -13.04
C GLN A 45 17.39 -5.73 -13.68
N VAL A 46 16.48 -6.44 -13.07
CA VAL A 46 15.86 -7.64 -13.65
C VAL A 46 14.90 -7.18 -14.73
N ALA A 47 15.24 -7.47 -16.00
CA ALA A 47 14.38 -7.13 -17.15
C ALA A 47 13.29 -8.18 -17.36
N GLY A 48 13.58 -9.44 -17.03
CA GLY A 48 12.63 -10.55 -17.07
C GLY A 48 13.29 -11.89 -17.38
N TRP A 49 12.50 -12.95 -17.27
CA TRP A 49 12.90 -14.30 -17.61
C TRP A 49 12.64 -14.60 -19.10
N ILE A 50 13.67 -15.06 -19.83
CA ILE A 50 13.55 -15.54 -21.20
C ILE A 50 12.89 -16.92 -21.19
N ASP A 51 13.39 -17.78 -20.32
CA ASP A 51 12.88 -19.12 -20.01
C ASP A 51 13.19 -19.49 -18.55
N ASP A 52 13.00 -20.74 -18.14
CA ASP A 52 13.20 -21.19 -16.76
C ASP A 52 14.66 -21.14 -16.29
N SER A 53 15.63 -20.96 -17.17
CA SER A 53 17.05 -20.97 -16.85
C SER A 53 17.84 -19.78 -17.39
N HIS A 54 17.21 -18.88 -18.10
CA HIS A 54 17.86 -17.70 -18.66
C HIS A 54 17.16 -16.41 -18.22
N LEU A 55 17.91 -15.57 -17.51
CA LEU A 55 17.44 -14.30 -16.97
C LEU A 55 18.07 -13.14 -17.74
N LEU A 56 17.25 -12.18 -18.16
CA LEU A 56 17.72 -10.94 -18.77
C LEU A 56 17.93 -9.85 -17.72
N LEU A 57 19.14 -9.34 -17.67
CA LEU A 57 19.55 -8.27 -16.74
C LEU A 57 19.98 -7.04 -17.53
N ASN A 58 19.57 -5.87 -17.05
CA ASN A 58 20.09 -4.59 -17.49
C ASN A 58 21.09 -4.06 -16.45
N LYS A 59 22.37 -3.97 -16.83
CA LYS A 59 23.47 -3.63 -15.95
C LYS A 59 24.11 -2.30 -16.31
N LYS A 60 24.47 -1.52 -15.29
CA LYS A 60 25.39 -0.40 -15.40
C LYS A 60 26.70 -0.75 -14.69
N VAL A 61 27.84 -0.42 -15.27
CA VAL A 61 29.15 -0.62 -14.62
C VAL A 61 29.32 0.42 -13.50
N ASN A 62 28.85 1.62 -13.74
CA ASN A 62 28.75 2.71 -12.76
C ASN A 62 27.51 3.56 -13.09
N PRO A 63 27.05 4.46 -12.20
CA PRO A 63 25.85 5.26 -12.46
C PRO A 63 25.85 6.06 -13.75
N ASP A 64 27.02 6.47 -14.24
CA ASP A 64 27.18 7.32 -15.42
C ASP A 64 27.43 6.53 -16.71
N SER A 65 27.71 5.21 -16.60
CA SER A 65 27.92 4.37 -17.78
C SER A 65 26.59 4.03 -18.48
N PRO A 66 26.63 3.84 -19.83
CA PRO A 66 25.48 3.30 -20.53
C PRO A 66 25.15 1.92 -19.97
N SER A 67 23.85 1.61 -19.89
CA SER A 67 23.40 0.29 -19.52
C SER A 67 23.66 -0.73 -20.64
N ARG A 68 24.01 -1.95 -20.25
CA ARG A 68 24.12 -3.08 -21.17
C ARG A 68 23.16 -4.19 -20.75
N VAL A 69 22.51 -4.77 -21.73
CA VAL A 69 21.63 -5.91 -21.52
C VAL A 69 22.46 -7.20 -21.64
N VAL A 70 22.34 -8.09 -20.66
CA VAL A 70 23.01 -9.37 -20.64
C VAL A 70 22.02 -10.48 -20.31
N VAL A 71 22.24 -11.67 -20.91
CA VAL A 71 21.59 -12.93 -20.54
C VAL A 71 22.44 -13.63 -19.53
N LEU A 72 21.88 -13.96 -18.37
CA LEU A 72 22.48 -14.82 -17.36
C LEU A 72 21.94 -16.25 -17.54
N ASP A 73 22.83 -17.19 -17.85
CA ASP A 73 22.54 -18.63 -17.73
C ASP A 73 22.59 -19.02 -16.24
N CYS A 74 21.43 -19.34 -15.67
CA CYS A 74 21.29 -19.63 -14.24
C CYS A 74 21.97 -20.93 -13.81
N LYS A 75 22.18 -21.88 -14.74
CA LYS A 75 22.86 -23.16 -14.44
C LYS A 75 24.36 -22.99 -14.29
N THR A 76 24.94 -22.18 -15.16
CA THR A 76 26.41 -22.00 -15.23
C THR A 76 26.88 -20.72 -14.55
N GLY A 77 25.99 -19.76 -14.30
CA GLY A 77 26.30 -18.41 -13.82
C GLY A 77 27.03 -17.55 -14.85
N LYS A 78 27.13 -17.99 -16.12
CA LYS A 78 27.79 -17.25 -17.21
C LYS A 78 26.87 -16.19 -17.79
N GLU A 79 27.47 -15.08 -18.21
CA GLU A 79 26.77 -13.96 -18.86
C GLU A 79 27.18 -13.87 -20.32
N SER A 80 26.23 -13.59 -21.19
CA SER A 80 26.42 -13.31 -22.62
C SER A 80 25.67 -12.05 -23.03
N PRO A 81 26.01 -11.38 -24.14
CA PRO A 81 25.24 -10.25 -24.64
C PRO A 81 23.78 -10.62 -24.86
N GLY A 82 22.87 -9.71 -24.48
CA GLY A 82 21.42 -9.86 -24.63
C GLY A 82 20.76 -8.66 -25.31
N SER A 83 19.49 -8.80 -25.63
CA SER A 83 18.61 -7.74 -26.14
C SER A 83 17.24 -7.82 -25.49
N MET A 84 16.60 -6.67 -25.29
CA MET A 84 15.21 -6.60 -24.77
C MET A 84 14.21 -7.33 -25.69
N ASP A 85 14.54 -7.51 -26.96
CA ASP A 85 13.71 -8.24 -27.92
C ASP A 85 13.57 -9.73 -27.55
N MET A 86 14.50 -10.29 -26.77
CA MET A 86 14.43 -11.67 -26.29
C MET A 86 13.23 -11.93 -25.34
N LEU A 87 12.65 -10.89 -24.76
CA LEU A 87 11.44 -10.98 -23.94
C LEU A 87 10.15 -10.85 -24.73
N LYS A 88 10.20 -10.50 -26.02
CA LYS A 88 9.00 -10.33 -26.86
C LYS A 88 8.36 -11.68 -27.13
N LYS A 89 7.19 -11.91 -26.53
CA LYS A 89 6.40 -13.15 -26.71
C LYS A 89 5.44 -13.12 -27.90
N SER A 90 5.23 -11.97 -28.56
CA SER A 90 4.26 -11.82 -29.65
C SER A 90 4.84 -11.02 -30.80
N THR A 91 4.68 -11.54 -32.03
CA THR A 91 4.99 -10.84 -33.27
C THR A 91 3.79 -10.07 -33.83
N ALA A 92 2.61 -10.16 -33.19
CA ALA A 92 1.44 -9.40 -33.63
C ALA A 92 1.63 -7.91 -33.32
N PRO A 93 1.27 -7.01 -34.28
CA PRO A 93 1.31 -5.58 -34.03
C PRO A 93 0.52 -5.22 -32.77
N SER A 94 1.10 -4.36 -31.92
CA SER A 94 0.39 -3.90 -30.74
C SER A 94 -0.79 -3.01 -31.16
N ARG A 95 -2.00 -3.38 -30.73
CA ARG A 95 -3.21 -2.55 -30.86
C ARG A 95 -3.33 -1.70 -29.61
N ASN A 96 -3.08 -0.40 -29.69
CA ASN A 96 -3.18 0.50 -28.55
C ASN A 96 -4.38 1.43 -28.71
N ILE A 97 -5.12 1.63 -27.62
CA ILE A 97 -6.19 2.62 -27.57
C ILE A 97 -5.61 3.89 -26.95
N ILE A 98 -5.78 4.99 -27.64
CA ILE A 98 -5.30 6.32 -27.23
C ILE A 98 -6.52 7.22 -27.09
N ILE A 99 -6.51 8.07 -26.05
CA ILE A 99 -7.52 9.12 -25.86
C ILE A 99 -6.91 10.43 -26.35
N LYS A 100 -7.60 11.10 -27.25
CA LYS A 100 -7.27 12.46 -27.73
C LYS A 100 -8.53 13.29 -27.81
N GLU A 101 -8.51 14.48 -27.22
CA GLU A 101 -9.66 15.39 -27.20
C GLU A 101 -10.96 14.68 -26.80
N ASP A 102 -10.86 13.87 -25.75
CA ASP A 102 -11.93 13.04 -25.17
C ASP A 102 -12.46 11.89 -26.07
N ASP A 103 -11.94 11.68 -27.31
CA ASP A 103 -12.28 10.59 -28.22
C ASP A 103 -11.25 9.45 -28.21
N LEU A 104 -11.69 8.25 -28.60
CA LEU A 104 -10.85 7.06 -28.72
C LEU A 104 -10.24 6.93 -30.11
N TYR A 105 -8.96 6.57 -30.15
CA TYR A 105 -8.20 6.26 -31.35
C TYR A 105 -7.52 4.91 -31.22
N LEU A 106 -7.51 4.14 -32.31
CA LEU A 106 -6.76 2.88 -32.44
C LEU A 106 -5.41 3.15 -33.12
N LYS A 107 -4.33 2.74 -32.47
CA LYS A 107 -2.97 2.73 -33.02
C LYS A 107 -2.49 1.30 -33.18
N GLU A 108 -2.24 0.87 -34.43
CA GLU A 108 -1.74 -0.45 -34.79
C GLU A 108 -0.28 -0.35 -35.24
N GLY A 109 0.66 -0.72 -34.43
CA GLY A 109 2.09 -0.59 -34.74
C GLY A 109 2.45 0.82 -35.21
N ASP A 110 3.06 0.91 -36.41
CA ASP A 110 3.46 2.18 -37.04
C ASP A 110 2.39 2.76 -38.01
N GLN A 111 1.23 2.10 -38.16
CA GLN A 111 0.14 2.61 -39.00
C GLN A 111 -0.43 3.92 -38.46
N PRO A 112 -1.04 4.76 -39.34
CA PRO A 112 -1.77 5.95 -38.93
C PRO A 112 -2.85 5.60 -37.90
N GLU A 113 -3.12 6.53 -36.98
CA GLU A 113 -4.18 6.36 -35.99
C GLU A 113 -5.56 6.41 -36.66
N ILE A 114 -6.44 5.53 -36.25
CA ILE A 114 -7.83 5.46 -36.70
C ILE A 114 -8.72 5.97 -35.57
N ARG A 115 -9.48 7.04 -35.84
CA ARG A 115 -10.47 7.55 -34.90
C ARG A 115 -11.62 6.55 -34.76
N LEU A 116 -11.94 6.14 -33.53
CA LEU A 116 -13.00 5.16 -33.25
C LEU A 116 -14.30 5.84 -32.81
N THR A 117 -14.21 6.98 -32.09
CA THR A 117 -15.37 7.76 -31.62
C THR A 117 -15.30 9.19 -32.12
N GLN A 118 -16.46 9.83 -32.27
CA GLN A 118 -16.59 11.25 -32.62
C GLN A 118 -17.84 11.80 -31.92
N THR A 119 -17.73 12.09 -30.65
CA THR A 119 -18.85 12.55 -29.83
C THR A 119 -18.42 13.79 -29.04
N PRO A 120 -19.38 14.63 -28.60
CA PRO A 120 -19.06 15.76 -27.69
C PRO A 120 -18.78 15.30 -26.26
N ASP A 121 -18.99 14.01 -25.96
CA ASP A 121 -18.93 13.45 -24.63
C ASP A 121 -17.63 12.65 -24.44
N LYS A 122 -17.12 12.62 -23.23
CA LYS A 122 -15.88 11.91 -22.89
C LYS A 122 -16.06 10.40 -22.86
N GLU A 123 -15.14 9.69 -23.52
CA GLU A 123 -14.98 8.26 -23.33
C GLU A 123 -14.01 7.99 -22.19
N ILE A 124 -14.46 7.23 -21.19
CA ILE A 124 -13.74 7.00 -19.95
C ILE A 124 -13.38 5.51 -19.81
N ASN A 125 -12.20 5.21 -19.26
CA ASN A 125 -11.75 3.86 -18.94
C ASN A 125 -11.68 2.87 -20.12
N PRO A 126 -11.19 3.24 -21.30
CA PRO A 126 -11.11 2.31 -22.41
C PRO A 126 -10.27 1.09 -22.04
N THR A 127 -10.87 -0.09 -22.17
CA THR A 127 -10.26 -1.36 -21.79
C THR A 127 -10.43 -2.38 -22.91
N ARG A 128 -9.31 -2.86 -23.47
CA ARG A 128 -9.32 -3.87 -24.53
C ARG A 128 -9.77 -5.23 -24.00
N SER A 129 -10.44 -6.01 -24.85
CA SER A 129 -10.68 -7.43 -24.60
C SER A 129 -9.37 -8.23 -24.60
N PRO A 130 -9.30 -9.39 -23.90
CA PRO A 130 -8.10 -10.24 -23.90
C PRO A 130 -7.60 -10.66 -25.29
N ASP A 131 -8.53 -10.90 -26.25
CA ASP A 131 -8.19 -11.24 -27.64
C ASP A 131 -7.86 -10.03 -28.53
N ASN A 132 -7.89 -8.82 -28.00
CA ASN A 132 -7.66 -7.55 -28.70
C ASN A 132 -8.63 -7.24 -29.85
N LYS A 133 -9.85 -7.84 -29.86
CA LYS A 133 -10.86 -7.55 -30.90
C LYS A 133 -11.83 -6.45 -30.52
N TYR A 134 -11.97 -6.17 -29.25
CA TYR A 134 -12.90 -5.17 -28.74
C TYR A 134 -12.19 -4.18 -27.80
N VAL A 135 -12.78 -2.99 -27.68
CA VAL A 135 -12.55 -2.07 -26.58
C VAL A 135 -13.89 -1.77 -25.91
N ALA A 136 -13.94 -1.86 -24.58
CA ALA A 136 -15.07 -1.41 -23.76
C ALA A 136 -14.71 -0.09 -23.09
N PHE A 137 -15.69 0.78 -22.91
CA PHE A 137 -15.54 2.09 -22.25
C PHE A 137 -16.88 2.59 -21.73
N THR A 138 -16.85 3.63 -20.90
CA THR A 138 -18.07 4.31 -20.45
C THR A 138 -18.18 5.69 -21.08
N ARG A 139 -19.42 6.10 -21.41
CA ARG A 139 -19.77 7.42 -21.91
C ARG A 139 -21.13 7.82 -21.34
N LYS A 140 -21.24 8.98 -20.68
CA LYS A 140 -22.47 9.41 -19.99
C LYS A 140 -23.04 8.34 -19.03
N ASN A 141 -22.15 7.69 -18.32
CA ASN A 141 -22.49 6.62 -17.36
C ASN A 141 -23.22 5.39 -17.98
N ASP A 142 -23.10 5.21 -19.29
CA ASP A 142 -23.44 3.96 -19.98
C ASP A 142 -22.21 3.21 -20.47
N LEU A 143 -22.34 1.89 -20.53
CA LEU A 143 -21.31 0.98 -21.00
C LEU A 143 -21.43 0.78 -22.52
N TYR A 144 -20.33 0.89 -23.22
CA TYR A 144 -20.20 0.72 -24.65
C TYR A 144 -19.07 -0.24 -25.00
N THR A 145 -19.16 -0.85 -26.18
CA THR A 145 -18.06 -1.59 -26.81
C THR A 145 -17.89 -1.17 -28.26
N ILE A 146 -16.66 -1.27 -28.77
CA ILE A 146 -16.37 -1.14 -30.21
C ILE A 146 -15.60 -2.39 -30.65
N ASN A 147 -16.08 -3.02 -31.74
CA ASN A 147 -15.31 -4.04 -32.45
C ASN A 147 -14.19 -3.36 -33.23
N LEU A 148 -12.94 -3.68 -32.96
CA LEU A 148 -11.75 -3.00 -33.52
C LEU A 148 -11.50 -3.35 -34.99
N ASP A 149 -12.06 -4.45 -35.49
CA ASP A 149 -11.94 -4.84 -36.89
C ASP A 149 -13.02 -4.14 -37.76
N THR A 150 -14.29 -4.22 -37.34
CA THR A 150 -15.42 -3.66 -38.09
C THR A 150 -15.71 -2.20 -37.77
N LYS A 151 -15.15 -1.64 -36.67
CA LYS A 151 -15.41 -0.30 -36.13
C LYS A 151 -16.86 -0.11 -35.65
N LYS A 152 -17.64 -1.19 -35.55
CA LYS A 152 -19.03 -1.12 -35.06
C LYS A 152 -19.06 -0.86 -33.57
N GLU A 153 -19.71 0.23 -33.17
CA GLU A 153 -20.03 0.53 -31.76
C GLU A 153 -21.33 -0.19 -31.36
N THR A 154 -21.35 -0.69 -30.13
CA THR A 154 -22.55 -1.25 -29.49
C THR A 154 -22.74 -0.57 -28.14
N ARG A 155 -23.89 0.05 -27.92
CA ARG A 155 -24.32 0.56 -26.61
C ARG A 155 -24.93 -0.59 -25.81
N ILE A 156 -24.25 -1.00 -24.72
CA ILE A 156 -24.66 -2.15 -23.89
C ILE A 156 -25.82 -1.74 -22.96
N THR A 157 -25.71 -0.56 -22.34
CA THR A 157 -26.76 -0.01 -21.43
C THR A 157 -27.29 1.31 -21.98
N SER A 158 -28.47 1.73 -21.52
CA SER A 158 -29.13 2.92 -22.07
C SER A 158 -29.87 3.79 -21.03
N ASP A 159 -29.71 3.48 -19.74
CA ASP A 159 -30.34 4.20 -18.63
C ASP A 159 -29.36 5.02 -17.81
N GLY A 160 -28.13 5.21 -18.30
CA GLY A 160 -27.10 6.03 -17.66
C GLY A 160 -27.52 7.47 -17.45
N SER A 161 -27.27 7.99 -16.25
CA SER A 161 -27.58 9.36 -15.84
C SER A 161 -26.59 9.83 -14.75
N GLU A 162 -26.79 11.00 -14.18
CA GLU A 162 -26.00 11.44 -13.02
C GLU A 162 -26.17 10.54 -11.78
N LEU A 163 -27.28 9.77 -11.72
CA LEU A 163 -27.62 8.92 -10.58
C LEU A 163 -27.53 7.43 -10.88
N ILE A 164 -27.55 7.06 -12.16
CA ILE A 164 -27.47 5.67 -12.63
C ILE A 164 -26.15 5.47 -13.36
N LEU A 165 -25.29 4.65 -12.81
CA LEU A 165 -23.93 4.47 -13.28
C LEU A 165 -23.74 3.02 -13.76
N ASN A 166 -23.50 2.84 -15.06
CA ASN A 166 -23.29 1.53 -15.67
C ASN A 166 -21.81 1.35 -16.05
N GLY A 167 -21.12 0.40 -15.43
CA GLY A 167 -19.68 0.19 -15.65
C GLY A 167 -18.79 1.31 -15.11
N TYR A 168 -19.40 2.26 -14.42
CA TYR A 168 -18.74 3.36 -13.71
C TYR A 168 -19.17 3.31 -12.25
N ALA A 169 -18.22 3.39 -11.31
CA ALA A 169 -18.47 3.22 -9.90
C ALA A 169 -18.98 4.51 -9.22
N SER A 170 -19.85 4.37 -8.22
CA SER A 170 -20.09 5.44 -7.25
C SER A 170 -18.87 5.69 -6.38
N TRP A 171 -18.83 6.83 -5.70
CA TRP A 171 -17.64 7.27 -4.96
C TRP A 171 -17.20 6.24 -3.90
N VAL A 172 -18.12 5.70 -3.09
CA VAL A 172 -17.78 4.73 -2.03
C VAL A 172 -17.23 3.42 -2.60
N TYR A 173 -17.72 2.98 -3.76
CA TYR A 173 -17.17 1.80 -4.44
C TYR A 173 -15.79 2.05 -5.05
N PHE A 174 -15.57 3.20 -5.64
CA PHE A 174 -14.27 3.60 -6.16
C PHE A 174 -13.21 3.72 -5.06
N GLU A 175 -13.57 4.36 -3.94
CA GLU A 175 -12.62 4.61 -2.86
C GLU A 175 -12.33 3.34 -2.04
N GLU A 176 -13.38 2.64 -1.58
CA GLU A 176 -13.28 1.69 -0.49
C GLU A 176 -13.39 0.21 -0.92
N ILE A 177 -13.98 -0.08 -2.07
CA ILE A 177 -14.31 -1.45 -2.47
C ILE A 177 -13.49 -1.92 -3.67
N LEU A 178 -13.45 -1.14 -4.76
CA LEU A 178 -12.75 -1.48 -5.99
C LEU A 178 -11.33 -0.90 -6.05
N GLY A 179 -11.03 0.07 -5.19
CA GLY A 179 -9.74 0.74 -5.08
C GLY A 179 -9.53 1.84 -6.15
N ARG A 180 -8.83 2.90 -5.77
CA ARG A 180 -8.55 4.09 -6.61
C ARG A 180 -7.83 3.78 -7.93
N ALA A 181 -7.10 2.67 -8.00
CA ALA A 181 -6.40 2.26 -9.22
C ALA A 181 -7.35 1.97 -10.38
N THR A 182 -8.61 1.63 -10.11
CA THR A 182 -9.65 1.38 -11.11
C THR A 182 -10.08 2.65 -11.84
N ARG A 183 -9.87 3.85 -11.28
CA ARG A 183 -10.33 5.13 -11.82
C ARG A 183 -11.83 5.11 -12.11
N TYR A 184 -12.64 4.64 -11.16
CA TYR A 184 -14.09 4.44 -11.27
C TYR A 184 -14.54 3.34 -12.25
N LYS A 185 -13.63 2.56 -12.88
CA LYS A 185 -14.02 1.46 -13.75
C LYS A 185 -14.66 0.32 -12.94
N SER A 186 -15.86 -0.09 -13.30
CA SER A 186 -16.58 -1.20 -12.69
C SER A 186 -17.14 -2.18 -13.73
N PHE A 187 -16.28 -2.56 -14.70
CA PHE A 187 -16.57 -3.60 -15.71
C PHE A 187 -15.34 -4.47 -16.00
N TRP A 188 -15.57 -5.72 -16.37
CA TRP A 188 -14.52 -6.74 -16.53
C TRP A 188 -14.83 -7.69 -17.70
N TRP A 189 -13.85 -7.85 -18.59
CA TRP A 189 -13.92 -8.81 -19.67
C TRP A 189 -13.78 -10.24 -19.18
N SER A 190 -14.55 -11.19 -19.79
CA SER A 190 -14.28 -12.62 -19.62
C SER A 190 -12.94 -13.00 -20.28
N PRO A 191 -12.22 -14.03 -19.79
CA PRO A 191 -10.95 -14.47 -20.38
C PRO A 191 -11.05 -14.86 -21.85
N ASP A 192 -12.19 -15.37 -22.29
CA ASP A 192 -12.47 -15.76 -23.69
C ASP A 192 -12.98 -14.59 -24.55
N SER A 193 -13.10 -13.38 -23.99
CA SER A 193 -13.57 -12.16 -24.65
C SER A 193 -15.01 -12.18 -25.16
N LYS A 194 -15.81 -13.20 -24.79
CA LYS A 194 -17.20 -13.34 -25.27
C LYS A 194 -18.20 -12.62 -24.41
N SER A 195 -17.82 -12.24 -23.20
CA SER A 195 -18.70 -11.58 -22.25
C SER A 195 -18.01 -10.44 -21.54
N ILE A 196 -18.81 -9.48 -21.11
CA ILE A 196 -18.40 -8.40 -20.22
C ILE A 196 -19.34 -8.40 -19.00
N ALA A 197 -18.78 -8.42 -17.80
CA ALA A 197 -19.49 -8.21 -16.57
C ALA A 197 -19.35 -6.77 -16.13
N PHE A 198 -20.37 -6.21 -15.50
CA PHE A 198 -20.33 -4.83 -15.00
C PHE A 198 -21.25 -4.64 -13.80
N MET A 199 -20.98 -3.61 -13.01
CA MET A 199 -21.86 -3.13 -11.97
C MET A 199 -22.72 -1.98 -12.52
N ARG A 200 -24.03 -2.02 -12.21
CA ARG A 200 -24.95 -0.89 -12.33
C ARG A 200 -25.24 -0.39 -10.92
N MET A 201 -24.94 0.86 -10.68
CA MET A 201 -25.14 1.51 -9.38
C MET A 201 -26.22 2.58 -9.48
N ASP A 202 -27.07 2.63 -8.46
CA ASP A 202 -28.15 3.63 -8.32
C ASP A 202 -27.87 4.46 -7.06
N ASP A 203 -27.43 5.70 -7.28
CA ASP A 203 -27.07 6.66 -6.23
C ASP A 203 -28.25 7.54 -5.80
N THR A 204 -29.48 7.25 -6.25
CA THR A 204 -30.66 8.09 -5.99
C THR A 204 -30.88 8.36 -4.51
N LYS A 205 -30.63 7.37 -3.65
CA LYS A 205 -30.82 7.47 -2.20
C LYS A 205 -29.59 7.98 -1.45
N VAL A 206 -28.41 8.02 -2.11
CA VAL A 206 -27.16 8.42 -1.47
C VAL A 206 -27.14 9.93 -1.23
N PRO A 207 -26.89 10.40 0.00
CA PRO A 207 -26.82 11.83 0.29
C PRO A 207 -25.72 12.56 -0.49
N VAL A 208 -25.97 13.83 -0.80
CA VAL A 208 -24.99 14.71 -1.46
C VAL A 208 -24.16 15.42 -0.40
N PHE A 209 -22.85 15.42 -0.58
CA PHE A 209 -21.95 16.31 0.12
C PHE A 209 -21.40 17.37 -0.86
N PRO A 210 -21.69 18.67 -0.64
CA PRO A 210 -21.22 19.75 -1.49
C PRO A 210 -19.79 20.13 -1.11
N ILE A 211 -18.87 20.10 -2.08
CA ILE A 211 -17.49 20.58 -1.94
C ILE A 211 -17.39 21.92 -2.66
N PHE A 212 -16.97 22.97 -1.95
CA PHE A 212 -16.79 24.28 -2.54
C PHE A 212 -15.47 24.36 -3.31
N ASN A 213 -15.57 24.73 -4.60
CA ASN A 213 -14.45 25.06 -5.45
C ASN A 213 -14.36 26.59 -5.55
N GLU A 214 -13.29 27.16 -5.04
CA GLU A 214 -13.05 28.58 -4.97
C GLU A 214 -12.62 29.23 -6.31
N ASN A 215 -12.41 28.45 -7.35
CA ASN A 215 -11.94 28.97 -8.63
C ASN A 215 -13.01 29.83 -9.35
N GLY A 216 -12.54 30.84 -10.06
CA GLY A 216 -13.40 31.80 -10.78
C GLY A 216 -14.01 32.87 -9.87
N GLN A 217 -14.79 33.78 -10.48
CA GLN A 217 -15.32 34.93 -9.75
C GLN A 217 -16.39 34.59 -8.71
N HIS A 218 -17.17 33.53 -8.97
CA HIS A 218 -18.30 33.15 -8.10
C HIS A 218 -18.11 31.81 -7.41
N GLY A 219 -16.99 31.09 -7.69
CA GLY A 219 -16.81 29.75 -7.26
C GLY A 219 -17.83 28.76 -7.86
N SER A 220 -17.78 27.51 -7.43
CA SER A 220 -18.78 26.50 -7.81
C SER A 220 -18.90 25.44 -6.73
N LEU A 221 -19.93 24.59 -6.81
CA LEU A 221 -20.07 23.42 -5.95
C LEU A 221 -19.83 22.15 -6.76
N GLU A 222 -18.94 21.29 -6.26
CA GLU A 222 -18.85 19.89 -6.68
C GLU A 222 -19.77 19.08 -5.76
N ASN A 223 -20.81 18.50 -6.33
CA ASN A 223 -21.77 17.68 -5.59
C ASN A 223 -21.39 16.21 -5.68
N THR A 224 -20.85 15.65 -4.59
CA THR A 224 -20.46 14.25 -4.52
C THR A 224 -21.49 13.44 -3.77
N ARG A 225 -21.94 12.32 -4.33
CA ARG A 225 -22.74 11.33 -3.61
C ARG A 225 -21.84 10.57 -2.65
N TYR A 226 -21.96 10.89 -1.36
CA TYR A 226 -21.05 10.42 -0.33
C TYR A 226 -21.85 9.95 0.90
N PRO A 227 -22.03 8.63 1.07
CA PRO A 227 -22.77 8.10 2.20
C PRO A 227 -21.89 8.16 3.46
N LYS A 228 -22.44 8.68 4.55
CA LYS A 228 -21.82 8.64 5.89
C LYS A 228 -22.37 7.47 6.71
N PRO A 229 -21.76 7.11 7.86
CA PRO A 229 -22.24 6.01 8.68
C PRO A 229 -23.71 6.17 9.07
N GLY A 230 -24.53 5.17 8.75
CA GLY A 230 -25.98 5.17 8.91
C GLY A 230 -26.77 5.66 7.71
N ASP A 231 -26.13 6.27 6.71
CA ASP A 231 -26.78 6.70 5.48
C ASP A 231 -27.08 5.52 4.54
N PRO A 232 -28.03 5.66 3.60
CA PRO A 232 -28.19 4.70 2.50
C PRO A 232 -26.94 4.65 1.61
N ASN A 233 -26.53 3.41 1.25
CA ASN A 233 -25.51 3.14 0.26
C ASN A 233 -26.11 3.04 -1.16
N PRO A 234 -25.28 3.03 -2.23
CA PRO A 234 -25.73 2.75 -3.58
C PRO A 234 -26.44 1.39 -3.67
N GLU A 235 -27.56 1.33 -4.41
CA GLU A 235 -28.17 0.05 -4.81
C GLU A 235 -27.41 -0.50 -6.02
N VAL A 236 -26.95 -1.77 -5.95
CA VAL A 236 -26.07 -2.33 -6.97
C VAL A 236 -26.67 -3.57 -7.60
N LYS A 237 -26.58 -3.66 -8.94
CA LYS A 237 -26.87 -4.84 -9.74
C LYS A 237 -25.63 -5.30 -10.51
N ILE A 238 -25.50 -6.60 -10.69
CA ILE A 238 -24.44 -7.19 -11.52
C ILE A 238 -25.04 -7.57 -12.86
N GLY A 239 -24.56 -6.97 -13.94
CA GLY A 239 -24.96 -7.25 -15.31
C GLY A 239 -23.90 -8.02 -16.09
N MET A 240 -24.34 -8.86 -17.01
CA MET A 240 -23.48 -9.57 -17.96
C MET A 240 -24.05 -9.42 -19.37
N ALA A 241 -23.21 -9.16 -20.35
CA ALA A 241 -23.62 -8.97 -21.74
C ALA A 241 -22.57 -9.50 -22.73
N SER A 242 -23.02 -9.85 -23.95
CA SER A 242 -22.12 -10.03 -25.08
C SER A 242 -21.64 -8.66 -25.59
N PRO A 243 -20.40 -8.51 -26.06
CA PRO A 243 -19.89 -7.24 -26.56
C PRO A 243 -20.59 -6.72 -27.84
N GLU A 244 -21.41 -7.52 -28.48
CA GLU A 244 -22.16 -7.16 -29.70
C GLU A 244 -23.68 -7.06 -29.49
N SER A 245 -24.13 -7.12 -28.23
CA SER A 245 -25.55 -7.13 -27.87
C SER A 245 -25.87 -6.14 -26.78
N ASN A 246 -27.04 -5.51 -26.85
CA ASN A 246 -27.63 -4.70 -25.78
C ASN A 246 -28.54 -5.54 -24.84
N GLN A 247 -28.54 -6.84 -24.97
CA GLN A 247 -29.25 -7.74 -24.06
C GLN A 247 -28.37 -7.99 -22.84
N VAL A 248 -28.85 -7.55 -21.67
CA VAL A 248 -28.16 -7.72 -20.40
C VAL A 248 -28.85 -8.82 -19.59
N VAL A 249 -28.08 -9.80 -19.16
CA VAL A 249 -28.50 -10.79 -18.17
C VAL A 249 -28.13 -10.25 -16.79
N TRP A 250 -29.12 -10.07 -15.93
CA TRP A 250 -28.90 -9.59 -14.55
C TRP A 250 -28.74 -10.77 -13.60
N ALA A 251 -27.73 -10.72 -12.74
CA ALA A 251 -27.59 -11.68 -11.66
C ALA A 251 -28.74 -11.55 -10.65
N ASP A 252 -29.21 -12.68 -10.16
CA ASP A 252 -30.37 -12.76 -9.26
C ASP A 252 -30.03 -12.35 -7.83
N PHE A 253 -29.75 -11.04 -7.65
CA PHE A 253 -29.61 -10.36 -6.35
C PHE A 253 -30.70 -9.29 -6.22
N ASP A 254 -31.31 -9.23 -5.05
CA ASP A 254 -32.22 -8.12 -4.74
C ASP A 254 -31.40 -6.83 -4.47
N ALA A 255 -31.48 -5.87 -5.39
CA ALA A 255 -30.74 -4.63 -5.29
C ALA A 255 -31.18 -3.73 -4.13
N SER A 256 -32.39 -3.93 -3.60
CA SER A 256 -32.91 -3.18 -2.45
C SER A 256 -32.30 -3.64 -1.11
N THR A 257 -31.65 -4.80 -1.09
CA THR A 257 -30.92 -5.27 0.08
C THR A 257 -29.67 -4.42 0.29
N ASP A 258 -29.42 -3.99 1.53
CA ASP A 258 -28.22 -3.25 1.89
C ASP A 258 -27.02 -4.21 1.94
N GLN A 259 -26.25 -4.20 0.86
CA GLN A 259 -25.21 -5.17 0.56
C GLN A 259 -24.06 -4.54 -0.24
N TYR A 260 -22.90 -5.18 -0.21
CA TYR A 260 -21.76 -4.81 -1.01
C TYR A 260 -21.35 -5.93 -1.95
N PHE A 261 -20.77 -5.57 -3.10
CA PHE A 261 -20.18 -6.50 -4.05
C PHE A 261 -18.73 -6.13 -4.29
N GLY A 262 -17.82 -7.07 -4.06
CA GLY A 262 -16.41 -6.91 -4.39
C GLY A 262 -16.11 -7.14 -5.87
N MET A 263 -14.83 -7.02 -6.25
CA MET A 263 -14.38 -7.34 -7.60
C MET A 263 -14.76 -8.78 -7.98
N PRO A 264 -15.41 -9.01 -9.11
CA PRO A 264 -15.80 -10.35 -9.53
C PRO A 264 -14.61 -11.15 -10.08
N TYR A 265 -14.69 -12.47 -10.01
CA TYR A 265 -13.73 -13.40 -10.58
C TYR A 265 -14.33 -14.14 -11.77
N TRP A 266 -13.73 -14.05 -12.92
CA TRP A 266 -14.09 -14.92 -14.03
C TRP A 266 -13.45 -16.29 -13.87
N LYS A 267 -14.22 -17.36 -14.09
CA LYS A 267 -13.62 -18.69 -14.24
C LYS A 267 -12.69 -18.68 -15.44
N PRO A 268 -11.58 -19.44 -15.43
CA PRO A 268 -10.58 -19.42 -16.50
C PRO A 268 -11.14 -19.78 -17.90
N ASP A 269 -12.21 -20.56 -17.94
CA ASP A 269 -12.91 -20.95 -19.18
C ASP A 269 -13.92 -19.90 -19.69
N GLY A 270 -14.09 -18.79 -18.99
CA GLY A 270 -15.03 -17.73 -19.32
C GLY A 270 -16.52 -18.06 -19.17
N LYS A 271 -16.88 -19.26 -18.66
CA LYS A 271 -18.26 -19.77 -18.66
C LYS A 271 -19.09 -19.41 -17.45
N ALA A 272 -18.49 -18.86 -16.41
CA ALA A 272 -19.21 -18.41 -15.22
C ALA A 272 -18.49 -17.23 -14.57
N LEU A 273 -19.27 -16.39 -13.91
CA LEU A 273 -18.80 -15.26 -13.11
C LEU A 273 -18.96 -15.61 -11.63
N TRP A 274 -17.90 -15.48 -10.85
CA TRP A 274 -17.98 -15.56 -9.39
C TRP A 274 -18.04 -14.16 -8.81
N VAL A 275 -19.06 -13.92 -7.97
CA VAL A 275 -19.36 -12.62 -7.37
C VAL A 275 -19.12 -12.69 -5.87
N GLN A 276 -18.29 -11.78 -5.35
CA GLN A 276 -18.17 -11.56 -3.92
C GLN A 276 -19.36 -10.74 -3.45
N TRP A 277 -20.11 -11.27 -2.52
CA TRP A 277 -21.21 -10.61 -1.81
C TRP A 277 -20.86 -10.42 -0.34
N MET A 278 -21.24 -9.30 0.22
CA MET A 278 -21.03 -8.99 1.63
C MET A 278 -22.24 -8.25 2.19
N ASN A 279 -22.64 -8.59 3.41
CA ASN A 279 -23.66 -7.84 4.13
C ASN A 279 -23.12 -6.46 4.56
N ARG A 280 -24.00 -5.52 4.92
CA ARG A 280 -23.61 -4.18 5.37
C ARG A 280 -22.71 -4.21 6.61
N GLY A 281 -22.97 -5.12 7.57
CA GLY A 281 -22.14 -5.28 8.77
C GLY A 281 -20.71 -5.81 8.49
N GLN A 282 -20.43 -6.21 7.24
CA GLN A 282 -19.11 -6.66 6.75
C GLN A 282 -18.52 -7.85 7.53
N ASP A 283 -19.34 -8.60 8.22
CA ASP A 283 -18.95 -9.78 9.01
C ASP A 283 -19.33 -11.12 8.35
N ASN A 284 -20.04 -11.07 7.20
CA ASN A 284 -20.39 -12.22 6.39
C ASN A 284 -20.05 -12.00 4.91
N LEU A 285 -19.07 -12.73 4.42
CA LEU A 285 -18.63 -12.77 3.03
C LEU A 285 -19.12 -14.05 2.37
N LYS A 286 -19.79 -13.93 1.22
CA LYS A 286 -20.18 -15.05 0.38
C LYS A 286 -19.61 -14.91 -1.02
N VAL A 287 -19.37 -16.06 -1.67
CA VAL A 287 -19.02 -16.11 -3.08
C VAL A 287 -20.07 -16.91 -3.81
N TYR A 288 -20.66 -16.32 -4.84
CA TYR A 288 -21.67 -16.95 -5.67
C TYR A 288 -21.17 -17.17 -7.09
N GLU A 289 -21.38 -18.35 -7.64
CA GLU A 289 -21.27 -18.60 -9.08
C GLU A 289 -22.56 -18.12 -9.77
N VAL A 290 -22.44 -17.24 -10.76
CA VAL A 290 -23.56 -16.70 -11.52
C VAL A 290 -23.55 -17.28 -12.93
N ASN A 291 -24.71 -17.79 -13.36
CA ASN A 291 -24.93 -18.34 -14.69
C ASN A 291 -25.13 -17.21 -15.71
N LEU A 292 -24.31 -17.20 -16.78
CA LEU A 292 -24.30 -16.13 -17.77
C LEU A 292 -25.55 -16.08 -18.67
N SER A 293 -26.32 -17.17 -18.75
CA SER A 293 -27.48 -17.23 -19.65
C SER A 293 -28.79 -16.78 -19.00
N ASN A 294 -28.93 -16.91 -17.69
CA ASN A 294 -30.19 -16.62 -16.96
C ASN A 294 -30.02 -15.87 -15.65
N GLY A 295 -28.77 -15.57 -15.25
CA GLY A 295 -28.50 -14.81 -14.03
C GLY A 295 -28.69 -15.59 -12.72
N SER A 296 -29.10 -16.84 -12.75
CA SER A 296 -29.27 -17.64 -11.52
C SER A 296 -27.93 -17.77 -10.78
N LYS A 297 -27.97 -17.75 -9.44
CA LYS A 297 -26.80 -17.85 -8.59
C LYS A 297 -26.77 -19.12 -7.76
N LYS A 298 -25.55 -19.62 -7.53
CA LYS A 298 -25.29 -20.75 -6.63
C LYS A 298 -24.20 -20.32 -5.62
N GLU A 299 -24.47 -20.50 -4.33
CA GLU A 299 -23.47 -20.24 -3.30
C GLU A 299 -22.34 -21.26 -3.39
N ILE A 300 -21.10 -20.76 -3.41
CA ILE A 300 -19.87 -21.56 -3.45
C ILE A 300 -19.14 -21.48 -2.11
N TYR A 301 -19.14 -20.32 -1.47
CA TYR A 301 -18.41 -20.10 -0.22
C TYR A 301 -19.20 -19.19 0.72
N ASP A 302 -19.15 -19.47 2.02
CA ASP A 302 -19.72 -18.64 3.08
C ASP A 302 -18.69 -18.54 4.23
N GLU A 303 -18.33 -17.32 4.58
CA GLU A 303 -17.44 -17.02 5.71
C GLU A 303 -18.08 -16.00 6.62
N LYS A 304 -18.11 -16.31 7.92
CA LYS A 304 -18.56 -15.40 8.97
C LYS A 304 -17.46 -15.20 10.00
N GLN A 305 -17.28 -13.98 10.43
CA GLN A 305 -16.36 -13.62 11.49
C GLN A 305 -17.05 -12.79 12.57
N LYS A 306 -16.45 -12.68 13.74
CA LYS A 306 -16.99 -11.90 14.88
C LYS A 306 -16.80 -10.40 14.74
N THR A 307 -15.89 -10.00 13.86
CA THR A 307 -15.58 -8.63 13.55
C THR A 307 -15.89 -8.41 12.08
N TRP A 308 -14.97 -7.92 11.29
CA TRP A 308 -15.18 -7.70 9.86
C TRP A 308 -14.36 -8.66 9.00
N ILE A 309 -14.70 -8.76 7.76
CA ILE A 309 -13.97 -9.41 6.68
C ILE A 309 -13.69 -8.36 5.61
N ASP A 310 -12.45 -8.24 5.15
CA ASP A 310 -12.13 -7.32 4.05
C ASP A 310 -12.60 -7.91 2.71
N LEU A 311 -13.21 -7.10 1.84
CA LEU A 311 -13.42 -7.47 0.44
C LEU A 311 -12.08 -7.48 -0.30
N ASP A 312 -11.96 -8.35 -1.31
CA ASP A 312 -10.77 -8.39 -2.16
C ASP A 312 -10.86 -7.32 -3.26
N ASP A 313 -10.03 -6.32 -3.19
CA ASP A 313 -9.90 -5.23 -4.17
C ASP A 313 -8.80 -5.47 -5.23
N GLN A 314 -7.93 -6.47 -5.01
CA GLN A 314 -6.79 -6.79 -5.89
C GLN A 314 -7.00 -8.06 -6.72
N GLY A 315 -8.06 -8.83 -6.47
CA GLY A 315 -8.31 -10.11 -7.12
C GLY A 315 -7.40 -11.25 -6.65
N GLY A 316 -6.78 -11.13 -5.47
CA GLY A 316 -5.81 -12.09 -4.94
C GLY A 316 -6.38 -13.10 -3.95
N ARG A 317 -7.56 -12.86 -3.38
CA ARG A 317 -8.19 -13.76 -2.40
C ARG A 317 -8.52 -15.13 -2.98
N ILE A 318 -9.03 -15.17 -4.21
CA ILE A 318 -9.35 -16.39 -4.94
C ILE A 318 -8.45 -16.51 -6.17
N THR A 319 -7.72 -17.62 -6.28
CA THR A 319 -6.94 -17.96 -7.46
C THR A 319 -7.36 -19.33 -7.97
N PHE A 320 -7.96 -19.39 -9.17
CA PHE A 320 -8.35 -20.65 -9.79
C PHE A 320 -7.13 -21.45 -10.21
N LEU A 321 -7.23 -22.78 -10.10
CA LEU A 321 -6.28 -23.68 -10.73
C LEU A 321 -6.45 -23.64 -12.26
N GLU A 322 -5.35 -23.76 -13.01
CA GLU A 322 -5.35 -23.66 -14.49
C GLU A 322 -6.29 -24.68 -15.15
N LYS A 323 -6.32 -25.90 -14.62
CA LYS A 323 -7.22 -26.97 -15.11
C LYS A 323 -8.65 -26.86 -14.59
N SER A 324 -8.99 -25.74 -13.95
CA SER A 324 -10.31 -25.52 -13.32
C SER A 324 -10.75 -26.70 -12.43
N SER A 325 -9.82 -27.33 -11.71
CA SER A 325 -10.08 -28.46 -10.80
C SER A 325 -10.34 -28.04 -9.37
N GLY A 326 -10.22 -26.73 -9.08
CA GLY A 326 -10.38 -26.13 -7.75
C GLY A 326 -9.87 -24.70 -7.73
N PHE A 327 -9.78 -24.15 -6.54
CA PHE A 327 -9.21 -22.80 -6.32
C PHE A 327 -8.47 -22.70 -5.00
N ILE A 328 -7.52 -21.80 -4.94
CA ILE A 328 -6.88 -21.35 -3.71
C ILE A 328 -7.68 -20.17 -3.15
N LEU A 329 -7.94 -20.21 -1.85
CA LEU A 329 -8.53 -19.13 -1.06
C LEU A 329 -7.55 -18.66 -0.01
N GLN A 330 -7.37 -17.35 0.13
CA GLN A 330 -6.66 -16.71 1.24
C GLN A 330 -7.67 -16.14 2.23
N SER A 331 -7.55 -16.51 3.52
CA SER A 331 -8.46 -16.04 4.58
C SER A 331 -7.76 -15.98 5.92
N ASP A 332 -8.16 -15.01 6.75
CA ASP A 332 -7.69 -14.83 8.13
C ASP A 332 -8.67 -15.37 9.19
N LYS A 333 -9.65 -16.18 8.76
CA LYS A 333 -10.71 -16.76 9.62
C LYS A 333 -10.20 -17.54 10.83
N ASP A 334 -8.99 -18.06 10.76
CA ASP A 334 -8.33 -18.80 11.86
C ASP A 334 -7.42 -17.91 12.72
N GLY A 335 -7.55 -16.59 12.63
CA GLY A 335 -6.75 -15.61 13.39
C GLY A 335 -5.45 -15.21 12.71
N TRP A 336 -5.04 -15.93 11.66
CA TRP A 336 -3.89 -15.64 10.82
C TRP A 336 -4.25 -15.86 9.36
N GLU A 337 -3.61 -15.14 8.47
CA GLU A 337 -3.85 -15.25 7.05
C GLU A 337 -3.25 -16.56 6.51
N ASN A 338 -4.13 -17.51 6.20
CA ASN A 338 -3.75 -18.82 5.71
C ASN A 338 -4.25 -19.06 4.28
N ILE A 339 -3.63 -20.03 3.61
CA ILE A 339 -3.93 -20.45 2.24
C ILE A 339 -4.68 -21.79 2.31
N TYR A 340 -5.82 -21.87 1.63
CA TYR A 340 -6.70 -23.05 1.60
C TYR A 340 -6.91 -23.49 0.16
N LEU A 341 -6.95 -24.79 -0.09
CA LEU A 341 -7.33 -25.39 -1.37
C LEU A 341 -8.78 -25.89 -1.27
N HIS A 342 -9.61 -25.43 -2.18
CA HIS A 342 -11.02 -25.83 -2.28
C HIS A 342 -11.30 -26.50 -3.62
N ASN A 343 -12.32 -27.40 -3.64
CA ASN A 343 -12.97 -27.85 -4.86
C ASN A 343 -13.85 -26.73 -5.45
N LEU A 344 -14.23 -26.81 -6.73
CA LEU A 344 -15.08 -25.79 -7.37
C LEU A 344 -16.48 -25.67 -6.77
N ASP A 345 -16.93 -26.67 -6.03
CA ASP A 345 -18.21 -26.61 -5.30
C ASP A 345 -18.09 -25.89 -3.94
N GLY A 346 -16.91 -25.40 -3.60
CA GLY A 346 -16.62 -24.68 -2.36
C GLY A 346 -16.16 -25.57 -1.21
N THR A 347 -16.22 -26.91 -1.34
CA THR A 347 -15.78 -27.82 -0.27
C THR A 347 -14.28 -27.71 -0.05
N LEU A 348 -13.87 -27.60 1.23
CA LEU A 348 -12.46 -27.56 1.61
C LEU A 348 -11.79 -28.90 1.27
N LYS A 349 -10.70 -28.83 0.49
CA LYS A 349 -9.87 -29.97 0.18
C LYS A 349 -8.68 -30.08 1.14
N ASN A 350 -7.90 -29.00 1.28
CA ASN A 350 -6.74 -28.96 2.16
C ASN A 350 -6.55 -27.56 2.74
N LYS A 351 -6.05 -27.48 3.98
CA LYS A 351 -5.41 -26.27 4.51
C LYS A 351 -3.92 -26.33 4.16
N ILE A 352 -3.47 -25.46 3.27
CA ILE A 352 -2.09 -25.48 2.74
C ILE A 352 -1.10 -24.90 3.74
N THR A 353 -1.44 -23.76 4.36
CA THR A 353 -0.60 -23.17 5.41
C THR A 353 -1.28 -23.24 6.76
N ASN A 354 -0.50 -23.30 7.83
CA ASN A 354 -1.00 -23.29 9.19
C ASN A 354 -0.02 -22.53 10.09
N GLY A 355 -0.53 -21.66 10.97
CA GLY A 355 0.28 -20.86 11.89
C GLY A 355 0.21 -19.38 11.62
N ASN A 356 1.23 -18.66 12.08
CA ASN A 356 1.28 -17.21 12.13
C ASN A 356 1.75 -16.53 10.83
N PHE A 357 1.25 -16.95 9.70
CA PHE A 357 1.47 -16.29 8.41
C PHE A 357 0.62 -15.01 8.31
N TRP A 358 1.20 -13.95 7.75
CA TRP A 358 0.52 -12.70 7.51
C TRP A 358 1.03 -12.00 6.25
N SER A 359 0.19 -11.18 5.62
CA SER A 359 0.48 -10.52 4.34
C SER A 359 0.96 -11.51 3.27
N ASN A 360 0.20 -12.58 3.09
CA ASN A 360 0.51 -13.60 2.09
C ASN A 360 0.26 -13.04 0.68
N THR A 361 1.16 -13.35 -0.22
CA THR A 361 0.96 -13.11 -1.66
C THR A 361 1.34 -14.37 -2.41
N VAL A 362 0.38 -14.99 -3.07
CA VAL A 362 0.62 -16.15 -3.95
C VAL A 362 1.38 -15.66 -5.18
N VAL A 363 2.60 -16.16 -5.36
CA VAL A 363 3.47 -15.82 -6.49
C VAL A 363 3.18 -16.75 -7.67
N LYS A 364 3.00 -18.05 -7.40
CA LYS A 364 2.76 -19.08 -8.43
C LYS A 364 2.11 -20.32 -7.84
N ILE A 365 1.20 -20.91 -8.60
CA ILE A 365 0.69 -22.26 -8.38
C ILE A 365 1.31 -23.18 -9.44
N ASP A 366 2.02 -24.21 -9.03
CA ASP A 366 2.56 -25.24 -9.91
C ASP A 366 1.72 -26.52 -9.75
N GLU A 367 0.67 -26.62 -10.55
CA GLU A 367 -0.24 -27.75 -10.48
C GLU A 367 0.43 -29.08 -10.87
N LYS A 368 1.41 -29.04 -11.77
CA LYS A 368 2.14 -30.22 -12.22
C LYS A 368 2.92 -30.87 -11.07
N ASN A 369 3.58 -30.04 -10.28
CA ASN A 369 4.39 -30.51 -9.13
C ASN A 369 3.62 -30.42 -7.80
N GLN A 370 2.33 -30.01 -7.82
CA GLN A 370 1.46 -29.86 -6.65
C GLN A 370 2.07 -28.92 -5.60
N LEU A 371 2.57 -27.76 -6.04
CA LEU A 371 3.21 -26.76 -5.20
C LEU A 371 2.53 -25.38 -5.32
N VAL A 372 2.61 -24.58 -4.27
CA VAL A 372 2.32 -23.16 -4.28
C VAL A 372 3.51 -22.39 -3.72
N TYR A 373 3.92 -21.37 -4.45
CA TYR A 373 4.97 -20.41 -4.06
C TYR A 373 4.31 -19.12 -3.59
N PHE A 374 4.72 -18.60 -2.45
CA PHE A 374 4.15 -17.40 -1.88
C PHE A 374 5.16 -16.62 -1.03
N THR A 375 4.94 -15.33 -0.90
CA THR A 375 5.63 -14.51 0.09
C THR A 375 4.75 -14.31 1.31
N ALA A 376 5.35 -14.19 2.49
CA ALA A 376 4.63 -13.93 3.73
C ALA A 376 5.56 -13.36 4.82
N ARG A 377 4.94 -12.76 5.84
CA ARG A 377 5.59 -12.44 7.11
C ARG A 377 5.25 -13.53 8.12
N LYS A 378 6.25 -14.29 8.55
CA LYS A 378 6.08 -15.37 9.53
C LYS A 378 7.19 -15.37 10.56
N GLU A 379 8.45 -15.46 10.13
CA GLU A 379 9.61 -15.54 11.02
C GLU A 379 9.79 -14.23 11.80
N ASN A 380 9.52 -13.10 11.17
CA ASN A 380 9.52 -11.78 11.78
C ASN A 380 8.44 -10.90 11.12
N SER A 381 7.56 -10.31 11.92
CA SER A 381 6.45 -9.51 11.41
C SER A 381 6.86 -8.23 10.67
N THR A 382 8.13 -7.81 10.77
CA THR A 382 8.67 -6.65 10.05
C THR A 382 9.42 -7.02 8.77
N ARG A 383 9.54 -8.33 8.44
CA ARG A 383 10.26 -8.88 7.29
C ARG A 383 9.34 -9.73 6.43
N THR A 384 9.60 -9.72 5.13
CA THR A 384 8.91 -10.58 4.17
C THR A 384 9.88 -11.68 3.71
N ASP A 385 9.40 -12.91 3.74
CA ASP A 385 10.11 -14.11 3.33
C ASP A 385 9.41 -14.81 2.16
N PHE A 386 10.13 -15.68 1.46
CA PHE A 386 9.63 -16.49 0.36
C PHE A 386 9.53 -17.94 0.75
N TYR A 387 8.40 -18.56 0.42
CA TYR A 387 8.06 -19.94 0.80
C TYR A 387 7.58 -20.76 -0.39
N VAL A 388 7.71 -22.06 -0.26
CA VAL A 388 7.00 -23.05 -1.07
C VAL A 388 6.26 -24.00 -0.15
N ALA A 389 5.02 -24.36 -0.52
CA ALA A 389 4.21 -25.36 0.18
C ALA A 389 3.67 -26.38 -0.81
N SER A 390 3.48 -27.64 -0.35
CA SER A 390 2.74 -28.64 -1.11
C SER A 390 1.22 -28.34 -1.02
N LEU A 391 0.48 -28.56 -2.11
CA LEU A 391 -0.98 -28.31 -2.15
C LEU A 391 -1.77 -29.20 -1.17
N ASP A 392 -1.17 -30.30 -0.69
CA ASP A 392 -1.76 -31.13 0.37
C ASP A 392 -1.46 -30.63 1.79
N GLY A 393 -0.72 -29.52 1.92
CA GLY A 393 -0.40 -28.87 3.20
C GLY A 393 0.62 -29.61 4.08
N LYS A 394 1.20 -30.72 3.62
CA LYS A 394 2.11 -31.54 4.45
C LYS A 394 3.53 -31.01 4.56
N LYS A 395 3.95 -30.18 3.60
CA LYS A 395 5.31 -29.63 3.55
C LYS A 395 5.25 -28.13 3.27
N ILE A 396 5.95 -27.37 4.11
CA ILE A 396 6.21 -25.95 3.91
C ILE A 396 7.71 -25.73 4.12
N GLN A 397 8.34 -25.03 3.18
CA GLN A 397 9.76 -24.69 3.25
C GLN A 397 9.94 -23.19 3.01
N ARG A 398 10.73 -22.54 3.88
CA ARG A 398 11.26 -21.20 3.62
C ARG A 398 12.39 -21.31 2.60
N LEU A 399 12.31 -20.54 1.51
CA LEU A 399 13.31 -20.50 0.43
C LEU A 399 14.26 -19.31 0.57
N SER A 400 13.80 -18.23 1.22
CA SER A 400 14.64 -17.09 1.57
C SER A 400 15.57 -17.41 2.75
N PHE A 401 16.61 -16.62 2.93
CA PHE A 401 17.68 -16.86 3.91
C PHE A 401 17.94 -15.65 4.80
N GLY A 402 18.63 -15.87 5.89
CA GLY A 402 19.12 -14.81 6.78
C GLY A 402 18.03 -13.99 7.43
N ASP A 403 18.46 -12.88 8.02
CA ASP A 403 17.61 -11.90 8.71
C ASP A 403 17.37 -10.67 7.83
N TYR A 404 16.71 -10.89 6.67
CA TYR A 404 16.45 -9.89 5.65
C TYR A 404 14.99 -9.87 5.22
N THR A 405 14.53 -8.72 4.72
CA THR A 405 13.33 -8.63 3.89
C THR A 405 13.70 -9.00 2.46
N HIS A 406 12.87 -9.84 1.82
CA HIS A 406 13.08 -10.36 0.48
C HIS A 406 11.99 -9.88 -0.48
N ARG A 407 12.37 -9.44 -1.68
CA ARG A 407 11.51 -9.26 -2.85
C ARG A 407 11.94 -10.23 -3.91
N VAL A 408 11.05 -11.08 -4.38
CA VAL A 408 11.39 -12.21 -5.23
C VAL A 408 10.74 -12.10 -6.61
N ASP A 409 11.44 -12.64 -7.60
CA ASP A 409 10.94 -12.88 -8.95
C ASP A 409 11.31 -14.30 -9.37
N LEU A 410 10.29 -15.15 -9.55
CA LEU A 410 10.40 -16.58 -9.77
C LEU A 410 10.43 -16.89 -11.27
N SER A 411 11.32 -17.80 -11.68
CA SER A 411 11.37 -18.26 -13.07
C SER A 411 10.07 -18.97 -13.50
N PRO A 412 9.73 -18.97 -14.79
CA PRO A 412 8.48 -19.55 -15.29
C PRO A 412 8.24 -21.01 -14.89
N GLY A 413 9.28 -21.84 -14.85
CA GLY A 413 9.22 -23.24 -14.40
C GLY A 413 9.44 -23.44 -12.90
N GLY A 414 9.87 -22.40 -12.17
CA GLY A 414 10.14 -22.47 -10.73
C GLY A 414 11.50 -23.08 -10.36
N SER A 415 12.41 -23.29 -11.33
CA SER A 415 13.74 -23.87 -11.05
C SER A 415 14.70 -22.89 -10.39
N TYR A 416 14.50 -21.59 -10.60
CA TYR A 416 15.31 -20.51 -10.04
C TYR A 416 14.43 -19.34 -9.62
N PHE A 417 14.95 -18.52 -8.74
CA PHE A 417 14.40 -17.19 -8.48
C PHE A 417 15.52 -16.19 -8.20
N VAL A 418 15.26 -14.95 -8.49
CA VAL A 418 16.10 -13.85 -8.01
C VAL A 418 15.44 -13.19 -6.81
N THR A 419 16.27 -12.69 -5.91
CA THR A 419 15.80 -11.95 -4.74
C THR A 419 16.61 -10.70 -4.52
N ILE A 420 15.90 -9.57 -4.29
CA ILE A 420 16.51 -8.39 -3.70
C ILE A 420 16.26 -8.47 -2.20
N TYR A 421 17.32 -8.40 -1.42
CA TYR A 421 17.25 -8.55 0.02
C TYR A 421 18.03 -7.47 0.76
N SER A 422 17.52 -7.06 1.91
CA SER A 422 18.13 -6.06 2.79
C SER A 422 17.55 -6.11 4.20
N ASN A 423 18.18 -5.41 5.12
CA ASN A 423 17.62 -5.04 6.42
C ASN A 423 18.02 -3.60 6.77
N SER A 424 17.66 -3.10 7.95
CA SER A 424 17.92 -1.72 8.36
C SER A 424 19.41 -1.32 8.39
N SER A 425 20.33 -2.31 8.46
CA SER A 425 21.79 -2.09 8.52
C SER A 425 22.55 -2.53 7.26
N THR A 426 21.89 -3.27 6.37
CA THR A 426 22.51 -3.84 5.17
C THR A 426 21.86 -3.28 3.91
N PRO A 427 22.61 -2.55 3.04
CA PRO A 427 22.12 -2.12 1.74
C PRO A 427 21.54 -3.25 0.90
N GLU A 428 20.68 -2.92 -0.04
CA GLU A 428 20.06 -3.91 -0.92
C GLU A 428 21.11 -4.72 -1.69
N ARG A 429 20.88 -6.02 -1.79
CA ARG A 429 21.65 -6.97 -2.60
C ARG A 429 20.73 -7.73 -3.52
N LEU A 430 21.24 -8.13 -4.67
CA LEU A 430 20.55 -8.97 -5.63
C LEU A 430 21.26 -10.31 -5.74
N ALA A 431 20.53 -11.40 -5.56
CA ALA A 431 21.06 -12.75 -5.65
C ALA A 431 20.19 -13.66 -6.53
N LEU A 432 20.83 -14.62 -7.21
CA LEU A 432 20.20 -15.75 -7.89
C LEU A 432 20.19 -16.94 -6.93
N MET A 433 19.04 -17.57 -6.77
CA MET A 433 18.78 -18.72 -5.92
C MET A 433 18.25 -19.89 -6.74
N ASP A 434 18.53 -21.12 -6.32
CA ASP A 434 17.88 -22.31 -6.87
C ASP A 434 16.52 -22.58 -6.21
N GLN A 435 15.76 -23.54 -6.75
CA GLN A 435 14.44 -23.95 -6.25
C GLN A 435 14.41 -24.45 -4.80
N LYS A 436 15.59 -24.76 -4.22
CA LYS A 436 15.73 -25.21 -2.82
C LYS A 436 16.13 -24.08 -1.87
N GLY A 437 16.26 -22.85 -2.39
CA GLY A 437 16.71 -21.69 -1.62
C GLY A 437 18.21 -21.64 -1.38
N LYS A 438 19.02 -22.36 -2.18
CA LYS A 438 20.48 -22.28 -2.14
C LYS A 438 20.98 -21.15 -3.03
N LEU A 439 21.91 -20.36 -2.52
CA LEU A 439 22.58 -19.29 -3.28
C LEU A 439 23.36 -19.90 -4.46
N VAL A 440 23.03 -19.49 -5.66
CA VAL A 440 23.76 -19.82 -6.90
C VAL A 440 24.82 -18.76 -7.19
N LYS A 441 24.43 -17.49 -7.15
CA LYS A 441 25.33 -16.38 -7.46
C LYS A 441 24.83 -15.07 -6.87
N GLU A 442 25.73 -14.29 -6.27
CA GLU A 442 25.49 -12.87 -6.00
C GLU A 442 25.55 -12.08 -7.32
N LEU A 443 24.52 -11.32 -7.60
CA LEU A 443 24.39 -10.57 -8.86
C LEU A 443 24.68 -9.08 -8.70
N GLY A 444 24.54 -8.53 -7.48
CA GLY A 444 24.82 -7.15 -7.18
C GLY A 444 24.73 -6.81 -5.69
N ASP A 445 25.50 -5.80 -5.32
CA ASP A 445 25.51 -5.20 -3.99
C ASP A 445 25.34 -3.68 -4.15
N ALA A 446 24.32 -3.10 -3.55
CA ALA A 446 24.09 -1.65 -3.58
C ALA A 446 25.01 -0.88 -2.64
N LYS A 447 25.86 -1.56 -1.85
CA LYS A 447 26.90 -0.91 -1.07
C LYS A 447 27.89 -0.22 -2.01
N GLY A 448 27.96 1.09 -1.96
CA GLY A 448 28.86 1.88 -2.78
C GLY A 448 30.29 1.88 -2.26
N PRO A 449 31.27 2.30 -3.07
CA PRO A 449 32.70 2.26 -2.72
C PRO A 449 33.08 3.18 -1.56
N GLU A 450 32.27 4.20 -1.30
CA GLU A 450 32.51 5.15 -0.20
C GLU A 450 31.65 4.90 1.04
N PHE A 451 30.84 3.83 1.06
CA PHE A 451 29.91 3.52 2.15
C PHE A 451 30.56 3.59 3.54
N ASP A 452 31.71 2.95 3.72
CA ASP A 452 32.41 2.87 5.01
C ASP A 452 33.16 4.17 5.38
N GLN A 453 33.31 5.10 4.43
CA GLN A 453 34.02 6.37 4.63
C GLN A 453 33.12 7.45 5.27
N TYR A 454 31.79 7.31 5.15
CA TYR A 454 30.84 8.28 5.69
C TYR A 454 30.31 7.87 7.07
N GLU A 455 30.14 8.88 7.91
CA GLU A 455 29.36 8.73 9.14
C GLU A 455 27.88 8.83 8.81
N MET A 456 27.13 7.79 9.19
CA MET A 456 25.69 7.71 8.96
C MET A 456 24.95 7.46 10.27
N ALA A 457 23.75 8.00 10.34
CA ALA A 457 22.87 7.79 11.48
C ALA A 457 22.51 6.30 11.64
N ARG A 458 22.60 5.80 12.86
CA ARG A 458 22.23 4.44 13.22
C ARG A 458 20.72 4.29 13.21
N THR A 459 20.21 3.34 12.44
CA THR A 459 18.80 2.97 12.43
C THR A 459 18.64 1.56 12.98
N GLU A 460 17.66 1.37 13.89
CA GLU A 460 17.40 0.09 14.55
C GLU A 460 15.91 -0.24 14.52
N ILE A 461 15.60 -1.53 14.45
CA ILE A 461 14.26 -2.07 14.72
C ILE A 461 14.28 -2.66 16.12
N LEU A 462 13.44 -2.14 16.99
CA LEU A 462 13.32 -2.59 18.37
C LEU A 462 11.88 -3.02 18.67
N ARG A 463 11.69 -3.66 19.81
CA ARG A 463 10.38 -4.08 20.30
C ARG A 463 10.15 -3.55 21.71
N VAL A 464 9.01 -2.91 21.91
CA VAL A 464 8.60 -2.38 23.21
C VAL A 464 7.39 -3.18 23.69
N LYS A 465 7.47 -3.74 24.90
CA LYS A 465 6.36 -4.51 25.47
C LYS A 465 5.15 -3.59 25.70
N SER A 466 3.96 -4.00 25.23
CA SER A 466 2.71 -3.31 25.53
C SER A 466 2.44 -3.28 27.04
N GLU A 467 1.62 -2.34 27.52
CA GLU A 467 1.34 -2.16 28.95
C GLU A 467 0.75 -3.41 29.61
N ASP A 468 -0.10 -4.14 28.87
CA ASP A 468 -0.70 -5.40 29.32
C ASP A 468 0.24 -6.61 29.16
N GLY A 469 1.45 -6.42 28.61
CA GLY A 469 2.45 -7.47 28.41
C GLY A 469 2.15 -8.48 27.29
N LEU A 470 1.06 -8.28 26.52
CA LEU A 470 0.62 -9.25 25.50
C LEU A 470 1.36 -9.13 24.17
N TYR A 471 1.82 -7.93 23.82
CA TYR A 471 2.37 -7.62 22.49
C TYR A 471 3.77 -7.00 22.60
N ASP A 472 4.65 -7.38 21.68
CA ASP A 472 5.97 -6.80 21.47
C ASP A 472 5.90 -5.80 20.31
N LEU A 473 5.56 -4.55 20.62
CA LEU A 473 5.26 -3.49 19.66
C LEU A 473 6.52 -3.09 18.88
N PRO A 474 6.55 -3.17 17.54
CA PRO A 474 7.73 -2.82 16.80
C PRO A 474 7.88 -1.31 16.64
N ILE A 475 9.12 -0.84 16.78
CA ILE A 475 9.52 0.52 16.48
C ILE A 475 10.75 0.52 15.57
N ARG A 476 10.81 1.50 14.67
CA ARG A 476 12.00 1.84 13.91
C ARG A 476 12.51 3.18 14.40
N ILE A 477 13.73 3.22 14.91
CA ILE A 477 14.32 4.40 15.48
C ILE A 477 15.62 4.76 14.74
N THR A 478 15.75 6.02 14.34
CA THR A 478 16.98 6.59 13.81
C THR A 478 17.52 7.58 14.83
N TRP A 479 18.70 7.29 15.34
CA TRP A 479 19.36 8.06 16.36
C TRP A 479 20.09 9.26 15.76
N PRO A 480 20.23 10.36 16.51
CA PRO A 480 21.11 11.46 16.14
C PRO A 480 22.55 10.98 15.83
N LEU A 481 23.24 11.66 14.93
CA LEU A 481 24.69 11.53 14.83
C LEU A 481 25.30 11.91 16.19
N ASN A 482 26.29 11.18 16.63
CA ASN A 482 26.95 11.40 17.93
C ASN A 482 25.97 11.30 19.13
N TYR A 483 25.00 10.35 19.06
CA TYR A 483 24.04 10.11 20.13
C TYR A 483 24.75 9.81 21.46
N ASP A 484 24.45 10.61 22.48
CA ASP A 484 24.95 10.50 23.83
C ASP A 484 23.79 10.20 24.80
N LYS A 485 23.84 9.03 25.44
CA LYS A 485 22.79 8.57 26.38
C LYS A 485 22.57 9.50 27.58
N SER A 486 23.56 10.34 27.92
CA SER A 486 23.44 11.30 29.03
C SER A 486 22.62 12.54 28.66
N LYS A 487 22.39 12.78 27.38
CA LYS A 487 21.65 13.94 26.86
C LYS A 487 20.20 13.62 26.53
N LYS A 488 19.38 14.67 26.47
CA LYS A 488 17.99 14.59 26.04
C LYS A 488 17.82 15.23 24.67
N TYR A 489 17.08 14.53 23.80
CA TYR A 489 16.92 14.91 22.40
C TYR A 489 15.45 15.12 22.05
N PRO A 490 15.11 16.10 21.21
CA PRO A 490 13.78 16.19 20.62
C PRO A 490 13.47 14.95 19.78
N VAL A 491 12.20 14.59 19.73
CA VAL A 491 11.73 13.42 18.98
C VAL A 491 10.72 13.85 17.94
N MET A 492 10.79 13.29 16.75
CA MET A 492 9.73 13.37 15.75
C MET A 492 9.25 11.96 15.41
N ILE A 493 7.98 11.70 15.66
CA ILE A 493 7.32 10.43 15.42
C ILE A 493 6.47 10.56 14.17
N ASN A 494 6.72 9.71 13.16
CA ASN A 494 5.91 9.66 11.94
C ASN A 494 5.04 8.41 11.98
N ILE A 495 3.72 8.60 11.82
CA ILE A 495 2.75 7.51 11.96
C ILE A 495 1.71 7.53 10.83
N TYR A 496 1.08 6.36 10.64
CA TYR A 496 -0.22 6.26 10.00
C TYR A 496 -1.25 5.70 10.99
N GLY A 497 -1.12 4.45 11.41
CA GLY A 497 -1.87 3.86 12.51
C GLY A 497 -3.25 3.31 12.14
N GLY A 498 -3.62 3.28 10.85
CA GLY A 498 -4.85 2.62 10.42
C GLY A 498 -4.81 1.10 10.66
N PRO A 499 -5.97 0.43 10.65
CA PRO A 499 -6.07 -1.02 10.80
C PRO A 499 -5.23 -1.75 9.75
N ASN A 500 -4.46 -2.75 10.19
CA ASN A 500 -3.57 -3.54 9.32
C ASN A 500 -2.54 -2.72 8.51
N ALA A 501 -2.32 -1.45 8.84
CA ALA A 501 -1.48 -0.51 8.09
C ALA A 501 -0.14 -0.23 8.79
N GLY A 502 0.61 -1.29 9.14
CA GLY A 502 1.92 -1.16 9.80
C GLY A 502 2.96 -0.45 8.93
N THR A 503 3.71 0.44 9.53
CA THR A 503 4.76 1.27 8.91
C THR A 503 6.18 0.80 9.22
N VAL A 504 6.35 0.03 10.29
CA VAL A 504 7.66 -0.51 10.68
C VAL A 504 8.02 -1.70 9.82
N ARG A 505 9.03 -1.51 8.95
CA ARG A 505 9.59 -2.54 8.07
C ARG A 505 11.10 -2.58 8.23
N ASP A 506 11.65 -3.80 8.29
CA ASP A 506 13.08 -4.03 8.37
C ASP A 506 13.67 -4.16 6.95
N GLY A 507 14.01 -3.04 6.37
CA GLY A 507 14.61 -2.93 5.05
C GLY A 507 15.54 -1.72 5.00
N TRP A 508 16.51 -1.77 4.09
CA TRP A 508 17.43 -0.68 3.88
C TRP A 508 16.69 0.57 3.37
N GLN A 509 16.95 1.68 4.01
CA GLN A 509 16.49 2.97 3.55
C GLN A 509 17.61 3.98 3.75
N PHE A 510 17.97 4.66 2.68
CA PHE A 510 18.87 5.81 2.73
C PHE A 510 18.14 7.04 2.22
N SER A 511 18.04 8.04 3.05
CA SER A 511 17.43 9.33 2.72
C SER A 511 18.32 10.45 3.25
N GLY A 512 18.71 11.37 2.37
CA GLY A 512 19.46 12.56 2.78
C GLY A 512 18.71 13.36 3.85
N GLN A 513 17.40 13.48 3.76
CA GLN A 513 16.57 14.16 4.75
C GLN A 513 16.62 13.44 6.12
N GLN A 514 16.61 12.12 6.16
CA GLN A 514 16.74 11.36 7.40
C GLN A 514 18.12 11.61 8.05
N GLN A 515 19.19 11.59 7.25
CA GLN A 515 20.55 11.89 7.72
C GLN A 515 20.66 13.35 8.18
N TRP A 516 20.00 14.27 7.50
CA TRP A 516 19.93 15.67 7.91
C TRP A 516 19.31 15.84 9.30
N TRP A 517 18.16 15.27 9.54
CA TRP A 517 17.51 15.35 10.87
C TRP A 517 18.37 14.71 11.97
N ALA A 518 19.05 13.63 11.66
CA ALA A 518 20.00 13.02 12.60
C ALA A 518 21.21 13.93 12.90
N LYS A 519 21.72 14.65 11.88
CA LYS A 519 22.76 15.68 12.04
C LYS A 519 22.28 16.84 12.92
N GLU A 520 21.03 17.26 12.76
CA GLU A 520 20.42 18.32 13.58
C GLU A 520 20.11 17.89 15.03
N GLY A 521 20.29 16.62 15.35
CA GLY A 521 20.09 16.10 16.70
C GLY A 521 18.65 15.65 17.00
N LEU A 522 17.86 15.30 15.97
CA LEU A 522 16.49 14.84 16.10
C LEU A 522 16.45 13.30 16.15
N ILE A 523 15.84 12.73 17.19
CA ILE A 523 15.44 11.30 17.20
C ILE A 523 14.24 11.17 16.26
N GLN A 524 14.33 10.25 15.28
CA GLN A 524 13.24 9.98 14.33
C GLN A 524 12.67 8.59 14.62
N VAL A 525 11.35 8.49 14.74
CA VAL A 525 10.67 7.25 15.13
C VAL A 525 9.52 6.97 14.17
N ALA A 526 9.42 5.72 13.71
CA ALA A 526 8.17 5.14 13.26
C ALA A 526 7.77 4.07 14.28
N MET A 527 6.50 3.99 14.62
CA MET A 527 6.01 3.05 15.62
C MET A 527 4.65 2.48 15.21
N ASP A 528 4.51 1.19 15.44
CA ASP A 528 3.28 0.46 15.18
C ASP A 528 2.66 -0.03 16.49
N HIS A 529 1.34 -0.18 16.48
CA HIS A 529 0.55 -0.66 17.61
C HIS A 529 0.07 -2.10 17.35
N ARG A 530 -0.63 -2.71 18.31
CA ARG A 530 -1.10 -4.11 18.24
C ARG A 530 -1.90 -4.44 16.98
N ALA A 531 -2.66 -3.49 16.46
CA ALA A 531 -3.54 -3.71 15.32
C ALA A 531 -2.93 -3.32 13.96
N SER A 532 -1.63 -3.05 13.89
CA SER A 532 -0.93 -2.67 12.66
C SER A 532 -0.57 -3.86 11.74
N GLY A 533 -1.13 -5.05 11.97
CA GLY A 533 -0.88 -6.26 11.14
C GLY A 533 0.37 -7.05 11.52
N HIS A 534 0.97 -6.80 12.71
CA HIS A 534 2.09 -7.58 13.21
C HIS A 534 1.68 -8.82 14.02
N PHE A 535 0.43 -8.87 14.46
CA PHE A 535 -0.07 -9.87 15.39
C PHE A 535 -1.33 -10.58 14.88
N GLY A 536 -1.49 -10.62 13.56
CA GLY A 536 -2.61 -11.26 12.88
C GLY A 536 -3.96 -10.60 13.20
N LYS A 537 -5.02 -11.32 12.89
CA LYS A 537 -6.41 -10.87 13.12
C LYS A 537 -6.69 -10.59 14.60
N ASN A 538 -6.09 -11.36 15.50
CA ASN A 538 -6.25 -11.14 16.94
C ASN A 538 -5.78 -9.77 17.40
N GLY A 539 -4.68 -9.27 16.83
CA GLY A 539 -4.23 -7.91 17.11
C GLY A 539 -5.14 -6.85 16.48
N ILE A 540 -5.55 -7.08 15.22
CA ILE A 540 -6.38 -6.13 14.46
C ILE A 540 -7.77 -5.98 15.08
N ASN A 541 -8.34 -7.05 15.61
CA ASN A 541 -9.68 -7.06 16.21
C ASN A 541 -9.84 -6.08 17.38
N TYR A 542 -8.76 -5.64 18.02
CA TYR A 542 -8.82 -4.60 19.07
C TYR A 542 -9.37 -3.26 18.56
N MET A 543 -9.34 -3.01 17.24
CA MET A 543 -9.89 -1.77 16.67
C MET A 543 -11.40 -1.84 16.43
N HIS A 544 -11.99 -3.03 16.43
CA HIS A 544 -13.42 -3.15 16.24
C HIS A 544 -14.18 -2.39 17.35
N ARG A 545 -15.04 -1.47 16.93
CA ARG A 545 -15.86 -0.55 17.75
C ARG A 545 -15.08 0.44 18.62
N SER A 546 -13.74 0.60 18.39
CA SER A 546 -12.88 1.36 19.32
C SER A 546 -11.68 2.05 18.66
N LEU A 547 -11.86 2.58 17.43
CA LEU A 547 -10.80 3.33 16.74
C LEU A 547 -10.25 4.46 17.64
N GLY A 548 -8.91 4.64 17.60
CA GLY A 548 -8.19 5.67 18.34
C GLY A 548 -7.83 5.32 19.79
N GLN A 549 -8.36 4.24 20.35
CA GLN A 549 -8.16 3.89 21.75
C GLN A 549 -6.90 3.04 21.97
N TRP A 550 -6.82 1.89 21.30
CA TRP A 550 -5.71 0.96 21.48
C TRP A 550 -4.43 1.44 20.81
N GLU A 551 -4.54 2.13 19.68
CA GLU A 551 -3.42 2.77 19.01
C GLU A 551 -2.73 3.76 19.95
N LEU A 552 -3.52 4.67 20.54
CA LEU A 552 -3.01 5.68 21.45
C LEU A 552 -2.41 5.06 22.72
N LYS A 553 -3.05 4.04 23.30
CA LYS A 553 -2.57 3.34 24.48
C LYS A 553 -1.20 2.69 24.26
N ASP A 554 -1.05 1.97 23.14
CA ASP A 554 0.21 1.33 22.80
C ASP A 554 1.30 2.37 22.53
N TRP A 555 0.98 3.45 21.80
CA TRP A 555 1.93 4.53 21.53
C TRP A 555 2.35 5.31 22.77
N ILE A 556 1.46 5.53 23.72
CA ILE A 556 1.83 6.10 25.03
C ILE A 556 2.86 5.22 25.73
N THR A 557 2.72 3.90 25.65
CA THR A 557 3.70 2.96 26.21
C THR A 557 5.07 3.09 25.52
N ILE A 558 5.08 3.22 24.19
CA ILE A 558 6.31 3.47 23.44
C ILE A 558 6.93 4.83 23.82
N VAL A 559 6.13 5.88 23.98
CA VAL A 559 6.62 7.21 24.39
C VAL A 559 7.20 7.18 25.80
N LYS A 560 6.61 6.44 26.76
CA LYS A 560 7.21 6.21 28.07
C LYS A 560 8.60 5.58 27.95
N TRP A 561 8.74 4.58 27.08
CA TRP A 561 10.04 3.97 26.79
C TRP A 561 11.02 4.97 26.16
N LEU A 562 10.60 5.78 25.20
CA LEU A 562 11.43 6.82 24.57
C LEU A 562 11.95 7.84 25.62
N ARG A 563 11.09 8.31 26.54
CA ARG A 563 11.46 9.22 27.64
C ARG A 563 12.54 8.61 28.55
N ALA A 564 12.47 7.32 28.83
CA ALA A 564 13.48 6.58 29.58
C ALA A 564 14.79 6.40 28.79
N ASN A 565 14.74 6.47 27.43
CA ASN A 565 15.87 6.21 26.53
C ASN A 565 16.32 7.46 25.74
N GLY A 566 16.36 8.63 26.35
CA GLY A 566 17.01 9.82 25.77
C GLY A 566 16.07 10.84 25.14
N ALA A 567 14.74 10.58 25.06
CA ALA A 567 13.81 11.59 24.60
C ALA A 567 13.61 12.72 25.61
N ASP A 568 13.53 13.96 25.12
CA ASP A 568 13.13 15.13 25.90
C ASP A 568 11.60 15.15 26.03
N SER A 569 11.09 15.01 27.22
CA SER A 569 9.64 14.97 27.50
C SER A 569 8.90 16.24 27.10
N ALA A 570 9.59 17.37 27.01
CA ALA A 570 9.02 18.66 26.58
C ALA A 570 8.97 18.84 25.04
N ARG A 571 9.66 17.96 24.28
CA ARG A 571 9.83 18.10 22.83
C ARG A 571 9.58 16.80 22.10
N ILE A 572 8.36 16.26 22.25
CA ILE A 572 7.89 15.05 21.56
C ILE A 572 6.87 15.46 20.53
N GLY A 573 7.30 15.44 19.25
CA GLY A 573 6.48 15.70 18.08
C GLY A 573 5.90 14.41 17.49
N ILE A 574 4.70 14.52 16.92
CA ILE A 574 4.03 13.44 16.18
C ILE A 574 3.45 14.00 14.88
N SER A 575 3.53 13.25 13.79
CA SER A 575 3.06 13.68 12.47
C SER A 575 2.37 12.56 11.73
N GLY A 576 1.26 12.88 11.10
CA GLY A 576 0.57 11.97 10.19
C GLY A 576 -0.43 12.68 9.29
N PHE A 577 -0.89 11.95 8.27
CA PHE A 577 -1.85 12.42 7.30
C PHE A 577 -3.04 11.45 7.24
N SER A 578 -4.26 11.94 6.95
CA SER A 578 -5.46 11.10 6.88
C SER A 578 -5.75 10.42 8.24
N TYR A 579 -5.76 9.09 8.30
CA TYR A 579 -5.82 8.36 9.57
C TYR A 579 -4.67 8.76 10.52
N GLY A 580 -3.47 8.97 9.98
CA GLY A 580 -2.33 9.47 10.76
C GLY A 580 -2.55 10.89 11.29
N GLY A 581 -3.26 11.73 10.55
CA GLY A 581 -3.71 13.05 11.01
C GLY A 581 -4.72 12.94 12.16
N TYR A 582 -5.69 12.02 12.04
CA TYR A 582 -6.63 11.69 13.11
C TYR A 582 -5.88 11.29 14.39
N MET A 583 -4.96 10.35 14.28
CA MET A 583 -4.19 9.88 15.43
C MET A 583 -3.24 10.95 15.99
N THR A 584 -2.72 11.86 15.15
CA THR A 584 -1.98 13.04 15.62
C THR A 584 -2.87 13.95 16.47
N CYS A 585 -4.10 14.19 16.03
CA CYS A 585 -5.08 14.95 16.82
C CYS A 585 -5.47 14.24 18.12
N MET A 586 -5.66 12.92 18.10
CA MET A 586 -5.90 12.11 19.33
C MET A 586 -4.71 12.20 20.30
N ALA A 587 -3.49 12.14 19.77
CA ALA A 587 -2.27 12.26 20.59
C ALA A 587 -2.16 13.61 21.29
N LEU A 588 -2.52 14.72 20.62
CA LEU A 588 -2.46 16.08 21.18
C LEU A 588 -3.68 16.42 22.08
N THR A 589 -4.73 15.61 22.05
CA THR A 589 -5.94 15.79 22.88
C THR A 589 -6.02 14.72 23.98
N ALA A 590 -6.47 13.52 23.68
CA ALA A 590 -6.56 12.42 24.65
C ALA A 590 -5.18 12.02 25.23
N GLY A 591 -4.10 12.13 24.43
CA GLY A 591 -2.71 11.81 24.81
C GLY A 591 -1.86 13.02 25.23
N ALA A 592 -2.45 14.18 25.52
CA ALA A 592 -1.75 15.46 25.72
C ALA A 592 -0.68 15.49 26.81
N ASP A 593 -0.67 14.55 27.74
CA ASP A 593 0.37 14.42 28.78
C ASP A 593 1.68 13.78 28.26
N TYR A 594 1.62 13.21 27.04
CA TYR A 594 2.74 12.48 26.44
C TYR A 594 3.29 13.11 25.17
N PHE A 595 2.44 13.76 24.38
CA PHE A 595 2.80 14.41 23.12
C PHE A 595 2.67 15.92 23.24
N THR A 596 3.64 16.65 22.72
CA THR A 596 3.74 18.11 22.93
C THR A 596 3.52 18.92 21.65
N HIS A 597 3.83 18.35 20.46
CA HIS A 597 3.73 19.03 19.17
C HIS A 597 3.12 18.09 18.14
N GLY A 598 2.23 18.58 17.30
CA GLY A 598 1.55 17.78 16.28
C GLY A 598 1.51 18.44 14.90
N LEU A 599 1.75 17.64 13.85
CA LEU A 599 1.53 18.01 12.45
C LEU A 599 0.45 17.10 11.88
N ALA A 600 -0.78 17.61 11.78
CA ALA A 600 -1.97 16.83 11.43
C ALA A 600 -2.55 17.28 10.08
N GLY A 601 -2.41 16.45 9.05
CA GLY A 601 -2.89 16.73 7.71
C GLY A 601 -4.11 15.90 7.32
N GLY A 602 -5.10 16.51 6.62
CA GLY A 602 -6.26 15.80 6.06
C GLY A 602 -6.97 14.89 7.07
N SER A 603 -7.17 15.37 8.31
CA SER A 603 -7.48 14.55 9.48
C SER A 603 -8.95 14.27 9.62
N VAL A 604 -9.36 13.02 9.84
CA VAL A 604 -10.66 12.70 10.45
C VAL A 604 -10.64 13.21 11.90
N VAL A 605 -11.75 13.75 12.39
CA VAL A 605 -11.87 14.21 13.79
C VAL A 605 -13.11 13.64 14.48
N ASP A 606 -14.08 13.20 13.70
CA ASP A 606 -15.26 12.47 14.14
C ASP A 606 -15.63 11.44 13.06
N TRP A 607 -15.70 10.20 13.41
CA TRP A 607 -15.98 9.10 12.47
C TRP A 607 -17.37 9.18 11.83
N LYS A 608 -18.30 9.94 12.39
CA LYS A 608 -19.59 10.26 11.77
C LYS A 608 -19.45 11.14 10.51
N LEU A 609 -18.29 11.72 10.27
CA LEU A 609 -18.03 12.63 9.14
C LEU A 609 -17.32 11.92 7.97
N TYR A 610 -16.89 10.67 8.14
CA TYR A 610 -16.24 9.88 7.11
C TYR A 610 -17.25 9.00 6.37
N ASP A 611 -16.80 8.16 5.42
CA ASP A 611 -17.72 7.32 4.64
C ASP A 611 -18.29 6.14 5.42
N SER A 612 -19.39 5.59 4.89
CA SER A 612 -20.11 4.47 5.50
C SER A 612 -19.32 3.18 5.48
N HIS A 613 -18.74 2.79 4.32
CA HIS A 613 -18.13 1.47 4.15
C HIS A 613 -16.88 1.28 5.02
N TYR A 614 -15.94 2.25 4.98
CA TYR A 614 -14.76 2.19 5.84
C TYR A 614 -15.13 2.28 7.32
N THR A 615 -15.96 3.25 7.66
CA THR A 615 -16.24 3.53 9.07
C THR A 615 -17.03 2.41 9.71
N GLU A 616 -18.09 1.92 9.07
CA GLU A 616 -18.94 0.84 9.62
C GLU A 616 -18.22 -0.50 9.71
N ARG A 617 -17.24 -0.74 8.83
CA ARG A 617 -16.34 -1.91 8.93
C ARG A 617 -15.70 -2.02 10.30
N PHE A 618 -15.23 -0.92 10.83
CA PHE A 618 -14.48 -0.89 12.09
C PHE A 618 -15.32 -0.46 13.29
N MET A 619 -16.40 0.30 13.07
CA MET A 619 -17.14 0.98 14.13
C MET A 619 -18.61 0.57 14.23
N ASP A 620 -19.11 -0.27 13.33
CA ASP A 620 -20.54 -0.48 13.08
C ASP A 620 -21.27 0.85 12.81
N THR A 621 -22.60 0.88 12.82
CA THR A 621 -23.34 2.15 12.66
C THR A 621 -23.30 2.98 13.95
N PRO A 622 -23.52 4.31 13.89
CA PRO A 622 -23.60 5.15 15.08
C PRO A 622 -24.71 4.75 16.06
N ALA A 623 -25.76 4.11 15.57
CA ALA A 623 -26.85 3.61 16.42
C ALA A 623 -26.44 2.35 17.20
N GLU A 624 -25.62 1.48 16.60
CA GLU A 624 -25.15 0.23 17.22
C GLU A 624 -23.96 0.44 18.17
N ASN A 625 -23.17 1.50 17.95
CA ASN A 625 -21.94 1.77 18.72
C ASN A 625 -21.82 3.25 19.14
N PRO A 626 -22.79 3.86 19.81
CA PRO A 626 -22.74 5.28 20.17
C PRO A 626 -21.56 5.64 21.05
N ASP A 627 -21.15 4.78 21.97
CA ASP A 627 -20.01 5.00 22.87
C ASP A 627 -18.67 4.95 22.14
N GLY A 628 -18.49 4.03 21.19
CA GLY A 628 -17.29 3.96 20.35
C GLY A 628 -17.12 5.21 19.50
N TYR A 629 -18.18 5.70 18.86
CA TYR A 629 -18.13 6.96 18.12
C TYR A 629 -17.79 8.16 19.01
N LYS A 630 -18.32 8.21 20.23
CA LYS A 630 -17.99 9.26 21.20
C LYS A 630 -16.53 9.19 21.64
N THR A 631 -16.04 8.01 22.01
CA THR A 631 -14.66 7.83 22.49
C THR A 631 -13.63 7.89 21.34
N GLY A 632 -14.01 7.55 20.13
CA GLY A 632 -13.18 7.68 18.92
C GLY A 632 -13.13 9.10 18.36
N ALA A 633 -13.99 10.04 18.80
CA ALA A 633 -13.98 11.40 18.30
C ALA A 633 -12.92 12.26 19.02
N VAL A 634 -12.04 12.90 18.24
CA VAL A 634 -11.07 13.92 18.74
C VAL A 634 -11.79 15.03 19.47
N LEU A 635 -12.96 15.42 18.97
CA LEU A 635 -13.78 16.51 19.52
C LEU A 635 -14.18 16.29 20.98
N THR A 636 -14.21 15.04 21.45
CA THR A 636 -14.50 14.66 22.84
C THR A 636 -13.42 15.11 23.81
N TYR A 637 -12.17 15.27 23.36
CA TYR A 637 -11.02 15.50 24.23
C TYR A 637 -10.36 16.87 24.07
N VAL A 638 -10.98 17.80 23.36
CA VAL A 638 -10.38 19.12 23.05
C VAL A 638 -10.08 19.93 24.31
N ASP A 639 -10.85 19.74 25.39
CA ASP A 639 -10.60 20.37 26.70
C ASP A 639 -9.23 19.99 27.29
N LYS A 640 -8.76 18.75 27.02
CA LYS A 640 -7.47 18.23 27.48
C LYS A 640 -6.28 18.71 26.64
N TYR A 641 -6.54 19.29 25.47
CA TYR A 641 -5.48 19.73 24.56
C TYR A 641 -4.49 20.67 25.25
N LYS A 642 -3.22 20.30 25.10
CA LYS A 642 -2.05 21.07 25.59
C LYS A 642 -1.03 21.17 24.46
N GLY A 643 -0.05 21.84 24.41
CA GLY A 643 1.00 21.83 23.40
C GLY A 643 0.63 22.64 22.15
N LEU A 644 1.20 22.30 21.01
CA LEU A 644 1.01 23.01 19.75
C LEU A 644 0.64 22.06 18.62
N LEU A 645 -0.55 22.24 18.07
CA LEU A 645 -1.05 21.50 16.90
C LEU A 645 -1.06 22.39 15.68
N ARG A 646 -0.42 21.95 14.61
CA ARG A 646 -0.55 22.50 13.27
C ARG A 646 -1.46 21.59 12.45
N ILE A 647 -2.59 22.13 12.01
CA ILE A 647 -3.57 21.48 11.14
C ILE A 647 -3.34 21.97 9.72
N TYR A 648 -3.40 21.07 8.72
CA TYR A 648 -3.36 21.49 7.31
C TYR A 648 -4.27 20.61 6.46
N HIS A 649 -4.98 21.21 5.47
CA HIS A 649 -6.04 20.55 4.73
C HIS A 649 -6.20 21.13 3.32
N GLY A 650 -6.55 20.29 2.33
CA GLY A 650 -6.98 20.72 1.01
C GLY A 650 -8.42 21.18 1.02
N THR A 651 -8.74 22.31 0.35
CA THR A 651 -10.11 22.86 0.37
C THR A 651 -11.11 21.98 -0.38
N MET A 652 -10.64 21.22 -1.37
CA MET A 652 -11.45 20.31 -2.19
C MET A 652 -11.23 18.82 -1.85
N ASP A 653 -10.85 18.51 -0.60
CA ASP A 653 -10.69 17.12 -0.16
C ASP A 653 -12.03 16.38 -0.26
N ASP A 654 -12.08 15.43 -1.20
CA ASP A 654 -13.24 14.62 -1.53
C ASP A 654 -13.30 13.29 -0.76
N ASN A 655 -12.26 13.01 0.03
CA ASN A 655 -12.16 11.83 0.87
C ASN A 655 -12.43 12.17 2.35
N VAL A 656 -11.50 12.87 2.98
CA VAL A 656 -11.71 13.42 4.32
C VAL A 656 -12.11 14.89 4.16
N HIS A 657 -13.38 15.16 4.12
CA HIS A 657 -13.88 16.53 3.86
C HIS A 657 -13.28 17.54 4.83
N MET A 658 -12.93 18.74 4.32
CA MET A 658 -12.41 19.85 5.11
C MET A 658 -13.33 20.22 6.30
N GLN A 659 -14.60 19.81 6.25
CA GLN A 659 -15.55 19.87 7.35
C GLN A 659 -14.96 19.35 8.67
N ASN A 660 -14.14 18.29 8.63
CA ASN A 660 -13.45 17.75 9.80
C ASN A 660 -12.55 18.80 10.48
N SER A 661 -11.66 19.42 9.72
CA SER A 661 -10.76 20.46 10.25
C SER A 661 -11.51 21.67 10.75
N ILE A 662 -12.56 22.12 10.05
CA ILE A 662 -13.37 23.26 10.46
C ILE A 662 -14.10 23.00 11.79
N GLN A 663 -14.64 21.80 12.00
CA GLN A 663 -15.27 21.44 13.28
C GLN A 663 -14.25 21.37 14.43
N LEU A 664 -13.06 20.84 14.18
CA LEU A 664 -11.97 20.83 15.18
C LEU A 664 -11.55 22.26 15.55
N ILE A 665 -11.34 23.12 14.54
CA ILE A 665 -10.97 24.53 14.73
C ILE A 665 -12.02 25.25 15.58
N LYS A 666 -13.31 25.12 15.23
CA LYS A 666 -14.39 25.68 16.01
C LYS A 666 -14.33 25.25 17.47
N ARG A 667 -14.14 23.94 17.72
CA ARG A 667 -14.08 23.39 19.07
C ARG A 667 -12.85 23.87 19.85
N LEU A 668 -11.68 24.00 19.19
CA LEU A 668 -10.46 24.58 19.78
C LEU A 668 -10.67 26.05 20.18
N GLN A 669 -11.30 26.86 19.31
CA GLN A 669 -11.63 28.28 19.57
C GLN A 669 -12.59 28.44 20.75
N GLU A 670 -13.66 27.65 20.82
CA GLU A 670 -14.60 27.62 21.95
C GLU A 670 -13.91 27.33 23.28
N ASN A 671 -12.87 26.50 23.26
CA ASN A 671 -12.05 26.17 24.42
C ASN A 671 -10.84 27.11 24.62
N LYS A 672 -10.75 28.22 23.84
CA LYS A 672 -9.66 29.21 23.91
C LYS A 672 -8.27 28.60 23.77
N LYS A 673 -8.14 27.57 22.92
CA LYS A 673 -6.89 26.87 22.65
C LYS A 673 -6.14 27.50 21.47
N HIS A 674 -4.81 27.61 21.59
CA HIS A 674 -3.96 28.06 20.47
C HIS A 674 -3.61 26.90 19.56
N PHE A 675 -3.63 27.14 18.22
CA PHE A 675 -3.25 26.18 17.17
C PHE A 675 -2.78 26.94 15.93
N GLU A 676 -2.13 26.24 15.00
CA GLU A 676 -1.82 26.77 13.68
C GLU A 676 -2.72 26.08 12.63
N PHE A 677 -3.16 26.80 11.61
CA PHE A 677 -3.97 26.24 10.53
C PHE A 677 -3.49 26.71 9.16
N MET A 678 -3.30 25.80 8.22
CA MET A 678 -2.92 26.06 6.84
C MET A 678 -3.90 25.37 5.88
N VAL A 679 -4.43 26.11 4.92
CA VAL A 679 -5.25 25.57 3.85
C VAL A 679 -4.47 25.51 2.54
N TYR A 680 -4.81 24.53 1.70
CA TYR A 680 -4.28 24.38 0.35
C TYR A 680 -5.43 24.45 -0.65
N PRO A 681 -5.65 25.66 -1.23
CA PRO A 681 -6.77 25.91 -2.16
C PRO A 681 -6.70 24.98 -3.37
N GLY A 682 -7.84 24.39 -3.75
CA GLY A 682 -7.94 23.40 -4.83
C GLY A 682 -7.31 22.03 -4.53
N GLY A 683 -6.63 21.90 -3.40
CA GLY A 683 -6.06 20.61 -2.96
C GLY A 683 -7.16 19.62 -2.59
N ARG A 684 -7.06 18.39 -3.11
CA ARG A 684 -7.89 17.23 -2.72
C ARG A 684 -7.29 16.53 -1.50
N HIS A 685 -7.46 15.23 -1.37
CA HIS A 685 -6.81 14.43 -0.30
C HIS A 685 -5.29 14.35 -0.52
N GLY A 686 -4.68 15.48 -0.81
CA GLY A 686 -3.30 15.73 -1.15
C GLY A 686 -3.18 16.84 -2.19
N TRP A 687 -1.99 17.36 -2.39
CA TRP A 687 -1.67 18.41 -3.35
C TRP A 687 -0.27 18.22 -3.91
N GLY A 688 -0.02 18.77 -5.10
CA GLY A 688 1.23 18.62 -5.82
C GLY A 688 1.96 19.94 -6.09
N GLY A 689 3.08 19.87 -6.82
CA GLY A 689 3.82 21.04 -7.28
C GLY A 689 4.25 21.99 -6.17
N ASN A 690 4.08 23.27 -6.39
CA ASN A 690 4.48 24.33 -5.45
C ASN A 690 3.77 24.24 -4.09
N GLN A 691 2.53 23.78 -4.04
CA GLN A 691 1.81 23.62 -2.77
C GLN A 691 2.43 22.49 -1.92
N SER A 692 2.89 21.39 -2.54
CA SER A 692 3.59 20.33 -1.82
C SER A 692 4.94 20.80 -1.28
N MET A 693 5.68 21.59 -2.06
CA MET A 693 6.93 22.22 -1.60
C MET A 693 6.69 23.19 -0.45
N HIS A 694 5.68 24.07 -0.57
CA HIS A 694 5.28 24.98 0.49
C HIS A 694 4.91 24.22 1.77
N SER A 695 4.08 23.17 1.67
CA SER A 695 3.68 22.35 2.82
C SER A 695 4.89 21.71 3.52
N THR A 696 5.84 21.20 2.74
CA THR A 696 7.08 20.62 3.26
C THR A 696 7.91 21.67 4.00
N ASN A 697 8.10 22.86 3.40
CA ASN A 697 8.85 23.95 4.02
C ASN A 697 8.23 24.40 5.34
N GLU A 698 6.92 24.58 5.35
CA GLU A 698 6.16 24.98 6.53
C GLU A 698 6.26 23.95 7.67
N ASN A 699 6.18 22.64 7.34
CA ASN A 699 6.34 21.58 8.32
C ASN A 699 7.79 21.52 8.86
N ASN A 700 8.78 21.74 7.99
CA ASN A 700 10.19 21.82 8.41
C ASN A 700 10.41 23.03 9.33
N MET A 701 9.85 24.21 8.99
CA MET A 701 9.92 25.40 9.85
C MET A 701 9.30 25.16 11.23
N PHE A 702 8.15 24.46 11.27
CA PHE A 702 7.53 24.07 12.54
C PHE A 702 8.46 23.20 13.40
N ILE A 703 9.12 22.19 12.79
CA ILE A 703 10.06 21.30 13.49
C ILE A 703 11.26 22.10 14.01
N TYR A 704 11.85 22.96 13.17
CA TYR A 704 12.99 23.78 13.58
C TYR A 704 12.65 24.72 14.72
N LYS A 705 11.56 25.47 14.59
CA LYS A 705 11.15 26.47 15.58
C LYS A 705 10.78 25.81 16.91
N ASN A 706 9.98 24.75 16.88
CA ASN A 706 9.29 24.25 18.08
C ASN A 706 9.99 23.02 18.72
N LEU A 707 10.60 22.14 17.92
CA LEU A 707 11.29 20.96 18.44
C LEU A 707 12.78 21.19 18.60
N LEU A 708 13.44 21.72 17.56
CA LEU A 708 14.89 21.98 17.59
C LEU A 708 15.25 23.28 18.30
N GLN A 709 14.30 24.23 18.38
CA GLN A 709 14.52 25.57 18.96
C GLN A 709 15.67 26.31 18.26
N LYS A 710 15.67 26.25 16.91
CA LYS A 710 16.66 26.84 16.01
C LYS A 710 15.95 27.52 14.83
N GLU A 711 16.66 28.41 14.14
CA GLU A 711 16.25 28.88 12.83
C GLU A 711 16.46 27.78 11.78
N MET A 712 15.52 27.67 10.85
CA MET A 712 15.66 26.72 9.72
C MET A 712 16.71 27.23 8.75
N PRO A 713 17.75 26.43 8.41
CA PRO A 713 18.75 26.81 7.43
C PRO A 713 18.13 27.06 6.05
N LYS A 714 18.58 28.12 5.34
CA LYS A 714 18.09 28.42 3.98
C LYS A 714 18.26 27.25 3.00
N ALA A 715 19.25 26.38 3.22
CA ALA A 715 19.48 25.18 2.41
C ALA A 715 18.32 24.18 2.48
N MET A 716 17.46 24.21 3.51
CA MET A 716 16.29 23.36 3.68
C MET A 716 15.06 23.84 2.87
N LEU A 717 15.05 25.07 2.39
CA LEU A 717 13.97 25.59 1.54
C LEU A 717 14.00 24.89 0.17
N ARG A 718 12.87 24.34 -0.21
CA ARG A 718 12.65 23.66 -1.50
C ARG A 718 11.95 24.57 -2.49
#